data_a83a4d5a0f9944f178d2b32f541d9293
#
_entry.id   a83a4d5a0f9944f178d2b32f541d9293
#
_cell.length_a   1.000
_cell.length_b   1.000
_cell.length_c   1.000
_cell.angle_alpha   90.00
_cell.angle_beta   90.00
_cell.angle_gamma   90.00
#
_symmetry.space_group_name_H-M   'P 1'
#
loop_
_entity.id
_entity.type
_entity.pdbx_description
1 polymer ?
#
loop_
_entity_poly.entity_id
_entity_poly.type
_entity_poly.pdbx_seq_one_letter_code
_entity_poly.pdbx_strand_id
1 'polypeptide(L)'
;MSTEAKSKPIDPSEFPQLFGHPTGLFTLFFAEMWERFSYYGMRALLILYMLKGFLGYGDKDANAVYGAYTALVYMTPFFGGMIADKLLGARTSVIIGGLLMAAGHLLMGIQEELWFFCALGLLICGNGFFKPNISTMVGSLYPEGSPKRDSGFTIFYIGINLGAAMAPLLCGYIGETYGWHRGFNLATVGMLVGVAIFVAPTLLTQVMILAAAAVSTYSMIFYNAGDIFSVISNIFVAIALVISAVAAAMALGKGGLPASIGGPPNLEKYWGNLAKVLVGTVILIPVFVVLVSGMSVIPGVEEQVTLLPDSVVEPLEHSESPIIKGLAEFVKEASRPAGLVLILAGLGATFFLVREAFRLDKIGRERMYVIFILTFFSLLFWAFFEQSGSSVNNFTDRNIDRVTEERLVTDEDVGKTQTFSLVVNQGEGEKLDYFSQEFLGQTNGSTTMNALIEKAMRSVEDEKEEAKRMSAEKLDATIKDVLEQEKFTMTAMNYLREYAKTEKATAADKVVDWQFTQDNVGKLGLGGSEIPASVFQSVNPIYIMIFGLVFTTLWSWLGARGIEPSTPVKFAFGLIQLGLGFAMLYFGAQSSDPDGMVKSYWLLLMYLLLTTGELCLSPVGLSMVTKLSPARLVSTVMGAWFLATAFSQFLAAIIAQFAAVNDGGGNFVPAPVKTVHIYGDVYKLIAIMAVASGVFCLILSPLLKKWMHIGEDANDD
;
A
#
# COMPACT_ATOMS: atom_id res chain seq x y z
N MET A 1 26.64 25.76 -37.75
CA MET A 1 25.31 26.38 -37.49
C MET A 1 24.26 25.27 -37.62
N SER A 2 23.99 24.59 -36.57
CA SER A 2 22.92 23.58 -36.49
C SER A 2 21.68 24.27 -35.95
N THR A 3 20.70 24.46 -36.84
CA THR A 3 19.36 24.92 -36.48
C THR A 3 18.73 23.89 -35.54
N GLU A 4 18.71 24.17 -34.25
CA GLU A 4 17.80 23.54 -33.29
C GLU A 4 16.38 23.76 -33.85
N ALA A 5 15.76 22.69 -34.32
CA ALA A 5 14.34 22.64 -34.56
C ALA A 5 13.64 22.78 -33.20
N LYS A 6 13.40 24.00 -32.73
CA LYS A 6 12.46 24.26 -31.65
C LYS A 6 11.14 23.64 -32.07
N SER A 7 10.72 22.57 -31.42
CA SER A 7 9.37 22.05 -31.57
C SER A 7 8.40 23.20 -31.36
N LYS A 8 7.53 23.46 -32.35
CA LYS A 8 6.45 24.43 -32.19
C LYS A 8 5.69 24.12 -30.87
N PRO A 9 5.36 25.17 -30.10
CA PRO A 9 4.50 24.95 -28.92
C PRO A 9 3.23 24.23 -29.39
N ILE A 10 2.94 23.13 -28.75
CA ILE A 10 1.76 22.31 -29.08
C ILE A 10 0.54 23.13 -28.69
N ASP A 11 -0.26 23.54 -29.66
CA ASP A 11 -1.55 24.18 -29.39
C ASP A 11 -2.54 23.11 -28.93
N PRO A 12 -3.15 23.22 -27.74
CA PRO A 12 -4.14 22.25 -27.25
C PRO A 12 -5.38 22.17 -28.12
N SER A 13 -5.67 23.17 -28.92
CA SER A 13 -6.76 23.13 -29.91
C SER A 13 -6.50 22.15 -31.06
N GLU A 14 -5.23 21.73 -31.28
CA GLU A 14 -4.84 20.75 -32.29
C GLU A 14 -5.13 19.31 -31.88
N PHE A 15 -5.34 19.03 -30.59
CA PHE A 15 -5.66 17.69 -30.12
C PHE A 15 -7.17 17.42 -30.15
N PRO A 16 -7.59 16.21 -30.57
CA PRO A 16 -8.98 15.80 -30.43
C PRO A 16 -9.46 15.94 -28.97
N GLN A 17 -10.69 16.44 -28.80
CA GLN A 17 -11.27 16.73 -27.50
C GLN A 17 -12.38 15.72 -27.15
N LEU A 18 -12.46 15.34 -25.87
CA LEU A 18 -13.55 14.59 -25.27
C LEU A 18 -13.91 15.26 -23.94
N PHE A 19 -15.20 15.56 -23.73
CA PHE A 19 -15.69 16.27 -22.52
C PHE A 19 -14.92 17.55 -22.18
N GLY A 20 -14.43 18.27 -23.23
CA GLY A 20 -13.69 19.52 -23.05
C GLY A 20 -12.20 19.38 -22.69
N HIS A 21 -11.67 18.16 -22.63
CA HIS A 21 -10.27 17.83 -22.38
C HIS A 21 -9.64 17.07 -23.55
N PRO A 22 -8.31 17.13 -23.74
CA PRO A 22 -7.60 16.33 -24.74
C PRO A 22 -7.88 14.84 -24.57
N THR A 23 -8.08 14.10 -25.67
CA THR A 23 -8.33 12.63 -25.61
C THR A 23 -7.21 11.86 -24.92
N GLY A 24 -5.97 12.34 -25.04
CA GLY A 24 -4.81 11.78 -24.35
C GLY A 24 -4.98 11.70 -22.83
N LEU A 25 -5.73 12.62 -22.21
CA LEU A 25 -6.01 12.57 -20.77
C LEU A 25 -6.70 11.28 -20.37
N PHE A 26 -7.77 10.89 -21.06
CA PHE A 26 -8.55 9.68 -20.74
C PHE A 26 -7.77 8.41 -21.05
N THR A 27 -6.87 8.46 -22.02
CA THR A 27 -5.94 7.38 -22.33
C THR A 27 -4.94 7.18 -21.19
N LEU A 28 -4.31 8.26 -20.72
CA LEU A 28 -3.35 8.22 -19.60
C LEU A 28 -4.04 7.92 -18.27
N PHE A 29 -5.24 8.45 -18.05
CA PHE A 29 -6.08 8.11 -16.89
C PHE A 29 -6.28 6.60 -16.77
N PHE A 30 -6.65 5.93 -17.87
CA PHE A 30 -6.93 4.51 -17.85
C PHE A 30 -5.66 3.67 -17.69
N ALA A 31 -4.55 4.09 -18.27
CA ALA A 31 -3.25 3.44 -18.08
C ALA A 31 -2.78 3.53 -16.62
N GLU A 32 -2.89 4.72 -16.01
CA GLU A 32 -2.56 4.91 -14.59
C GLU A 32 -3.50 4.12 -13.69
N MET A 33 -4.80 4.12 -13.98
CA MET A 33 -5.78 3.35 -13.21
C MET A 33 -5.38 1.87 -13.11
N TRP A 34 -4.98 1.24 -14.23
CA TRP A 34 -4.56 -0.17 -14.23
C TRP A 34 -3.20 -0.38 -13.59
N GLU A 35 -2.29 0.57 -13.70
CA GLU A 35 -1.02 0.53 -12.97
C GLU A 35 -1.28 0.62 -11.47
N ARG A 36 -2.13 1.56 -11.02
CA ARG A 36 -2.51 1.66 -9.61
C ARG A 36 -3.23 0.41 -9.13
N PHE A 37 -4.10 -0.16 -9.95
CA PHE A 37 -4.70 -1.47 -9.66
C PHE A 37 -3.65 -2.54 -9.40
N SER A 38 -2.63 -2.64 -10.25
CA SER A 38 -1.59 -3.66 -10.07
C SER A 38 -0.73 -3.39 -8.82
N TYR A 39 -0.33 -2.15 -8.60
CA TYR A 39 0.48 -1.77 -7.44
C TYR A 39 -0.27 -1.99 -6.11
N TYR A 40 -1.49 -1.46 -5.98
CA TYR A 40 -2.27 -1.59 -4.75
C TYR A 40 -2.80 -3.00 -4.53
N GLY A 41 -3.04 -3.77 -5.61
CA GLY A 41 -3.40 -5.18 -5.51
C GLY A 41 -2.28 -6.04 -4.91
N MET A 42 -1.05 -5.84 -5.38
CA MET A 42 0.12 -6.46 -4.78
C MET A 42 0.33 -5.98 -3.33
N ARG A 43 0.28 -4.66 -3.10
CA ARG A 43 0.50 -4.06 -1.79
C ARG A 43 -0.48 -4.55 -0.73
N ALA A 44 -1.77 -4.70 -1.08
CA ALA A 44 -2.80 -5.17 -0.16
C ALA A 44 -2.53 -6.60 0.35
N LEU A 45 -1.92 -7.42 -0.50
CA LEU A 45 -1.56 -8.80 -0.18
C LEU A 45 -0.18 -8.96 0.46
N LEU A 46 0.77 -8.05 0.18
CA LEU A 46 2.20 -8.27 0.42
C LEU A 46 2.52 -8.63 1.87
N ILE A 47 2.02 -7.86 2.85
CA ILE A 47 2.30 -8.14 4.27
C ILE A 47 1.68 -9.48 4.70
N LEU A 48 0.44 -9.75 4.31
CA LEU A 48 -0.26 -10.98 4.64
C LEU A 48 0.39 -12.20 3.96
N TYR A 49 0.88 -12.02 2.73
CA TYR A 49 1.62 -13.06 2.00
C TYR A 49 2.93 -13.43 2.68
N MET A 50 3.68 -12.44 3.18
CA MET A 50 4.92 -12.70 3.93
C MET A 50 4.65 -13.42 5.25
N LEU A 51 3.54 -13.10 5.92
CA LEU A 51 3.17 -13.69 7.21
C LEU A 51 2.54 -15.09 7.08
N LYS A 52 1.62 -15.27 6.13
CA LYS A 52 0.76 -16.46 6.00
C LYS A 52 1.13 -17.36 4.82
N GLY A 53 1.84 -16.83 3.82
CA GLY A 53 2.27 -17.60 2.65
C GLY A 53 3.52 -18.44 2.94
N PHE A 54 4.16 -18.91 1.88
CA PHE A 54 5.30 -19.84 1.96
C PHE A 54 6.52 -19.29 2.72
N LEU A 55 6.69 -17.95 2.79
CA LEU A 55 7.81 -17.34 3.52
C LEU A 55 7.67 -17.53 5.03
N GLY A 56 6.45 -17.41 5.56
CA GLY A 56 6.16 -17.58 6.98
C GLY A 56 7.01 -16.68 7.88
N TYR A 57 7.23 -15.43 7.49
CA TYR A 57 8.00 -14.48 8.28
C TYR A 57 7.30 -14.10 9.57
N GLY A 58 8.06 -13.78 10.61
CA GLY A 58 7.56 -13.09 11.78
C GLY A 58 7.16 -11.64 11.47
N ASP A 59 6.39 -11.03 12.36
CA ASP A 59 5.89 -9.66 12.17
C ASP A 59 7.02 -8.64 11.94
N LYS A 60 8.14 -8.76 12.67
CA LYS A 60 9.28 -7.84 12.56
C LYS A 60 9.96 -7.95 11.20
N ASP A 61 10.25 -9.17 10.75
CA ASP A 61 10.93 -9.40 9.47
C ASP A 61 10.04 -9.01 8.29
N ALA A 62 8.75 -9.34 8.34
CA ALA A 62 7.79 -8.94 7.32
C ALA A 62 7.69 -7.41 7.21
N ASN A 63 7.62 -6.69 8.35
CA ASN A 63 7.59 -5.23 8.36
C ASN A 63 8.92 -4.61 7.89
N ALA A 64 10.07 -5.21 8.20
CA ALA A 64 11.36 -4.74 7.73
C ALA A 64 11.50 -4.85 6.21
N VAL A 65 11.15 -6.00 5.62
CA VAL A 65 11.12 -6.19 4.16
C VAL A 65 10.11 -5.24 3.50
N TYR A 66 8.91 -5.12 4.08
CA TYR A 66 7.88 -4.20 3.59
C TYR A 66 8.38 -2.75 3.56
N GLY A 67 9.02 -2.30 4.65
CA GLY A 67 9.58 -0.95 4.76
C GLY A 67 10.72 -0.69 3.79
N ALA A 68 11.67 -1.62 3.66
CA ALA A 68 12.77 -1.51 2.71
C ALA A 68 12.24 -1.42 1.27
N TYR A 69 11.29 -2.30 0.90
CA TYR A 69 10.66 -2.30 -0.42
C TYR A 69 9.93 -1.00 -0.71
N THR A 70 9.02 -0.58 0.16
CA THR A 70 8.19 0.62 -0.06
C THR A 70 9.04 1.89 -0.08
N ALA A 71 10.04 2.02 0.79
CA ALA A 71 10.96 3.15 0.78
C ALA A 71 11.73 3.25 -0.55
N LEU A 72 12.27 2.15 -1.07
CA LEU A 72 12.98 2.13 -2.34
C LEU A 72 12.06 2.40 -3.55
N VAL A 73 10.82 1.92 -3.52
CA VAL A 73 9.79 2.23 -4.53
C VAL A 73 9.50 3.73 -4.61
N TYR A 74 9.49 4.44 -3.48
CA TYR A 74 9.28 5.89 -3.46
C TYR A 74 10.54 6.71 -3.74
N MET A 75 11.73 6.12 -3.59
CA MET A 75 13.00 6.77 -3.92
C MET A 75 13.30 6.73 -5.44
N THR A 76 13.01 5.64 -6.12
CA THR A 76 13.41 5.42 -7.53
C THR A 76 12.74 6.32 -8.57
N PRO A 77 11.51 6.86 -8.39
CA PRO A 77 10.89 7.81 -9.32
C PRO A 77 11.74 9.05 -9.64
N PHE A 78 12.53 9.51 -8.69
CA PHE A 78 13.46 10.62 -8.89
C PHE A 78 14.48 10.30 -10.03
N PHE A 79 15.08 9.13 -9.99
CA PHE A 79 16.05 8.69 -11.00
C PHE A 79 15.38 8.34 -12.34
N GLY A 80 14.22 7.68 -12.29
CA GLY A 80 13.48 7.29 -13.49
C GLY A 80 12.98 8.49 -14.31
N GLY A 81 12.56 9.58 -13.64
CA GLY A 81 12.23 10.84 -14.31
C GLY A 81 13.43 11.44 -15.02
N MET A 82 14.59 11.51 -14.35
CA MET A 82 15.83 12.03 -14.98
C MET A 82 16.27 11.21 -16.19
N ILE A 83 16.12 9.89 -16.15
CA ILE A 83 16.46 8.99 -17.26
C ILE A 83 15.51 9.25 -18.43
N ALA A 84 14.23 9.42 -18.17
CA ALA A 84 13.26 9.75 -19.21
C ALA A 84 13.57 11.08 -19.88
N ASP A 85 13.78 12.14 -19.10
CA ASP A 85 14.02 13.48 -19.62
C ASP A 85 15.30 13.58 -20.47
N LYS A 86 16.36 12.86 -20.09
CA LYS A 86 17.66 12.97 -20.73
C LYS A 86 17.94 11.91 -21.81
N LEU A 87 17.32 10.73 -21.72
CA LEU A 87 17.75 9.56 -22.51
C LEU A 87 16.63 8.92 -23.33
N LEU A 88 15.46 8.62 -22.74
CA LEU A 88 14.46 7.73 -23.34
C LEU A 88 13.17 8.40 -23.80
N GLY A 89 12.81 9.51 -23.19
CA GLY A 89 11.47 10.07 -23.27
C GLY A 89 10.47 9.35 -22.34
N ALA A 90 9.42 10.07 -21.95
CA ALA A 90 8.45 9.59 -20.98
C ALA A 90 7.69 8.35 -21.46
N ARG A 91 7.28 8.31 -22.73
CA ARG A 91 6.51 7.18 -23.31
C ARG A 91 7.28 5.86 -23.24
N THR A 92 8.54 5.83 -23.65
CA THR A 92 9.38 4.62 -23.60
C THR A 92 9.61 4.20 -22.15
N SER A 93 9.86 5.15 -21.26
CA SER A 93 10.05 4.87 -19.83
C SER A 93 8.80 4.24 -19.19
N VAL A 94 7.61 4.75 -19.51
CA VAL A 94 6.33 4.16 -19.03
C VAL A 94 6.15 2.72 -19.54
N ILE A 95 6.47 2.43 -20.80
CA ILE A 95 6.38 1.08 -21.37
C ILE A 95 7.35 0.13 -20.66
N ILE A 96 8.61 0.51 -20.51
CA ILE A 96 9.62 -0.29 -19.81
C ILE A 96 9.19 -0.52 -18.35
N GLY A 97 8.80 0.55 -17.67
CA GLY A 97 8.33 0.48 -16.29
C GLY A 97 7.17 -0.49 -16.11
N GLY A 98 6.16 -0.40 -16.98
CA GLY A 98 5.01 -1.28 -16.94
C GLY A 98 5.33 -2.75 -17.22
N LEU A 99 6.22 -3.03 -18.16
CA LEU A 99 6.68 -4.40 -18.45
C LEU A 99 7.48 -5.00 -17.28
N LEU A 100 8.35 -4.20 -16.64
CA LEU A 100 9.08 -4.63 -15.44
C LEU A 100 8.14 -4.92 -14.28
N MET A 101 7.12 -4.07 -14.07
CA MET A 101 6.11 -4.31 -13.03
C MET A 101 5.27 -5.56 -13.32
N ALA A 102 4.85 -5.76 -14.57
CA ALA A 102 4.11 -6.97 -14.95
C ALA A 102 4.94 -8.24 -14.71
N ALA A 103 6.22 -8.23 -15.07
CA ALA A 103 7.15 -9.32 -14.79
C ALA A 103 7.34 -9.54 -13.27
N GLY A 104 7.46 -8.47 -12.49
CA GLY A 104 7.54 -8.54 -11.03
C GLY A 104 6.31 -9.20 -10.42
N HIS A 105 5.10 -8.77 -10.78
CA HIS A 105 3.86 -9.39 -10.27
C HIS A 105 3.74 -10.88 -10.68
N LEU A 106 4.18 -11.24 -11.88
CA LEU A 106 4.18 -12.63 -12.33
C LEU A 106 5.13 -13.49 -11.48
N LEU A 107 6.35 -13.00 -11.20
CA LEU A 107 7.32 -13.71 -10.38
C LEU A 107 6.87 -13.87 -8.92
N MET A 108 6.06 -12.95 -8.38
CA MET A 108 5.46 -13.10 -7.05
C MET A 108 4.57 -14.37 -6.92
N GLY A 109 4.11 -14.92 -8.03
CA GLY A 109 3.38 -16.19 -8.06
C GLY A 109 4.26 -17.43 -7.84
N ILE A 110 5.60 -17.31 -7.94
CA ILE A 110 6.56 -18.39 -7.72
C ILE A 110 6.90 -18.45 -6.23
N GLN A 111 6.67 -19.60 -5.60
CA GLN A 111 6.87 -19.78 -4.16
C GLN A 111 8.33 -20.16 -3.84
N GLU A 112 9.26 -19.27 -4.18
CA GLU A 112 10.67 -19.34 -3.85
C GLU A 112 11.19 -17.97 -3.45
N GLU A 113 12.02 -17.91 -2.41
CA GLU A 113 12.46 -16.64 -1.80
C GLU A 113 13.25 -15.75 -2.78
N LEU A 114 14.17 -16.34 -3.54
CA LEU A 114 14.95 -15.58 -4.51
C LEU A 114 14.05 -14.90 -5.55
N TRP A 115 13.04 -15.62 -6.08
CA TRP A 115 12.10 -15.07 -7.04
C TRP A 115 11.19 -14.01 -6.43
N PHE A 116 10.82 -14.17 -5.15
CA PHE A 116 10.11 -13.14 -4.41
C PHE A 116 10.90 -11.84 -4.33
N PHE A 117 12.19 -11.88 -3.94
CA PHE A 117 13.02 -10.68 -3.90
C PHE A 117 13.35 -10.14 -5.30
N CYS A 118 13.52 -10.99 -6.30
CA CYS A 118 13.64 -10.57 -7.70
C CYS A 118 12.38 -9.82 -8.16
N ALA A 119 11.21 -10.30 -7.80
CA ALA A 119 9.94 -9.62 -8.06
C ALA A 119 9.91 -8.22 -7.45
N LEU A 120 10.28 -8.08 -6.18
CA LEU A 120 10.36 -6.77 -5.52
C LEU A 120 11.36 -5.83 -6.20
N GLY A 121 12.53 -6.32 -6.60
CA GLY A 121 13.53 -5.55 -7.35
C GLY A 121 13.01 -5.06 -8.71
N LEU A 122 12.29 -5.91 -9.45
CA LEU A 122 11.62 -5.54 -10.71
C LEU A 122 10.55 -4.47 -10.49
N LEU A 123 9.75 -4.59 -9.44
CA LEU A 123 8.71 -3.63 -9.09
C LEU A 123 9.29 -2.26 -8.70
N ILE A 124 10.40 -2.23 -7.98
CA ILE A 124 11.13 -1.00 -7.63
C ILE A 124 11.62 -0.29 -8.89
N CYS A 125 12.29 -1.00 -9.78
CA CYS A 125 12.76 -0.45 -11.06
C CYS A 125 11.59 0.01 -11.93
N GLY A 126 10.54 -0.82 -12.03
CA GLY A 126 9.36 -0.55 -12.85
C GLY A 126 8.60 0.69 -12.41
N ASN A 127 8.32 0.83 -11.12
CA ASN A 127 7.66 2.00 -10.55
C ASN A 127 8.50 3.28 -10.77
N GLY A 128 9.82 3.17 -10.62
CA GLY A 128 10.74 4.27 -10.90
C GLY A 128 10.59 4.83 -12.31
N PHE A 129 10.46 3.98 -13.32
CA PHE A 129 10.26 4.40 -14.71
C PHE A 129 8.84 4.83 -15.01
N PHE A 130 7.83 4.26 -14.40
CA PHE A 130 6.42 4.50 -14.73
C PHE A 130 5.88 5.78 -14.10
N LYS A 131 5.90 5.84 -12.78
CA LYS A 131 5.16 6.83 -11.97
C LYS A 131 5.46 8.30 -12.29
N PRO A 132 6.72 8.77 -12.38
CA PRO A 132 6.99 10.17 -12.66
C PRO A 132 6.61 10.55 -14.10
N ASN A 133 6.79 9.61 -15.03
CA ASN A 133 6.71 9.88 -16.45
C ASN A 133 5.27 9.97 -16.97
N ILE A 134 4.35 9.17 -16.45
CA ILE A 134 2.95 9.27 -16.85
C ILE A 134 2.33 10.60 -16.42
N SER A 135 2.65 11.10 -15.22
CA SER A 135 2.20 12.40 -14.73
C SER A 135 2.76 13.55 -15.55
N THR A 136 4.04 13.46 -15.98
CA THR A 136 4.67 14.43 -16.88
C THR A 136 3.95 14.48 -18.23
N MET A 137 3.56 13.31 -18.77
CA MET A 137 2.79 13.25 -20.02
C MET A 137 1.42 13.91 -19.88
N VAL A 138 0.71 13.76 -18.75
CA VAL A 138 -0.56 14.48 -18.48
C VAL A 138 -0.32 15.99 -18.50
N GLY A 139 0.72 16.46 -17.83
CA GLY A 139 1.09 17.89 -17.84
C GLY A 139 1.34 18.44 -19.24
N SER A 140 1.97 17.63 -20.11
CA SER A 140 2.31 18.00 -21.49
C SER A 140 1.11 18.08 -22.45
N LEU A 141 -0.07 17.60 -22.04
CA LEU A 141 -1.32 17.75 -22.81
C LEU A 141 -1.92 19.16 -22.73
N TYR A 142 -1.45 19.98 -21.81
CA TYR A 142 -1.97 21.33 -21.56
C TYR A 142 -0.86 22.36 -21.68
N PRO A 143 -1.12 23.55 -22.28
CA PRO A 143 -0.18 24.64 -22.24
C PRO A 143 0.06 25.13 -20.82
N GLU A 144 1.19 25.76 -20.61
CA GLU A 144 1.45 26.49 -19.38
C GLU A 144 0.40 27.59 -19.15
N GLY A 145 -0.12 27.66 -17.92
CA GLY A 145 -1.17 28.60 -17.54
C GLY A 145 -2.59 28.24 -18.01
N SER A 146 -2.81 27.08 -18.62
CA SER A 146 -4.17 26.66 -19.01
C SER A 146 -5.05 26.44 -17.79
N PRO A 147 -6.23 27.10 -17.70
CA PRO A 147 -7.16 26.88 -16.57
C PRO A 147 -7.75 25.47 -16.53
N LYS A 148 -7.66 24.71 -17.63
CA LYS A 148 -8.12 23.32 -17.71
C LYS A 148 -7.09 22.30 -17.18
N ARG A 149 -5.86 22.72 -16.94
CA ARG A 149 -4.79 21.82 -16.49
C ARG A 149 -5.10 21.22 -15.13
N ASP A 150 -5.54 22.02 -14.18
CA ASP A 150 -5.86 21.57 -12.81
C ASP A 150 -7.04 20.59 -12.81
N SER A 151 -8.09 20.87 -13.59
CA SER A 151 -9.22 19.93 -13.73
C SER A 151 -8.81 18.63 -14.43
N GLY A 152 -7.86 18.69 -15.38
CA GLY A 152 -7.28 17.50 -15.99
C GLY A 152 -6.52 16.62 -14.99
N PHE A 153 -5.71 17.24 -14.13
CA PHE A 153 -5.05 16.51 -13.04
C PHE A 153 -6.04 15.94 -12.01
N THR A 154 -7.15 16.65 -11.75
CA THR A 154 -8.23 16.13 -10.88
C THR A 154 -8.86 14.87 -11.47
N ILE A 155 -9.17 14.86 -12.78
CA ILE A 155 -9.67 13.67 -13.47
C ILE A 155 -8.64 12.53 -13.38
N PHE A 156 -7.36 12.82 -13.65
CA PHE A 156 -6.29 11.84 -13.55
C PHE A 156 -6.16 11.23 -12.13
N TYR A 157 -6.31 12.06 -11.09
CA TYR A 157 -6.30 11.63 -9.69
C TYR A 157 -7.49 10.72 -9.33
N ILE A 158 -8.66 10.93 -9.93
CA ILE A 158 -9.79 9.99 -9.80
C ILE A 158 -9.42 8.61 -10.34
N GLY A 159 -8.67 8.54 -11.46
CA GLY A 159 -8.18 7.27 -12.00
C GLY A 159 -7.25 6.53 -11.05
N ILE A 160 -6.35 7.23 -10.38
CA ILE A 160 -5.47 6.67 -9.35
C ILE A 160 -6.32 5.99 -8.25
N ASN A 161 -7.31 6.69 -7.73
CA ASN A 161 -8.14 6.20 -6.64
C ASN A 161 -9.11 5.10 -7.07
N LEU A 162 -9.60 5.14 -8.30
CA LEU A 162 -10.43 4.05 -8.85
C LEU A 162 -9.62 2.76 -8.96
N GLY A 163 -8.39 2.82 -9.47
CA GLY A 163 -7.49 1.66 -9.51
C GLY A 163 -7.16 1.13 -8.11
N ALA A 164 -6.88 2.05 -7.17
CA ALA A 164 -6.58 1.72 -5.78
C ALA A 164 -7.79 1.10 -5.04
N ALA A 165 -9.03 1.51 -5.37
CA ALA A 165 -10.24 0.93 -4.79
C ALA A 165 -10.53 -0.47 -5.35
N MET A 166 -10.40 -0.64 -6.68
CA MET A 166 -10.62 -1.94 -7.34
C MET A 166 -9.66 -3.02 -6.87
N ALA A 167 -8.43 -2.65 -6.59
CA ALA A 167 -7.34 -3.57 -6.35
C ALA A 167 -7.57 -4.49 -5.13
N PRO A 168 -7.88 -4.00 -3.93
CA PRO A 168 -8.19 -4.84 -2.79
C PRO A 168 -9.49 -5.64 -3.00
N LEU A 169 -10.50 -5.06 -3.66
CA LEU A 169 -11.78 -5.72 -3.95
C LEU A 169 -11.63 -6.93 -4.88
N LEU A 170 -10.64 -6.94 -5.76
CA LEU A 170 -10.41 -8.03 -6.71
C LEU A 170 -9.17 -8.85 -6.35
N CYS A 171 -7.97 -8.23 -6.36
CA CYS A 171 -6.72 -8.96 -6.07
C CYS A 171 -6.68 -9.44 -4.63
N GLY A 172 -7.12 -8.60 -3.68
CA GLY A 172 -7.19 -8.93 -2.26
C GLY A 172 -8.12 -10.11 -2.03
N TYR A 173 -9.36 -9.99 -2.46
CA TYR A 173 -10.36 -11.04 -2.33
C TYR A 173 -9.90 -12.36 -2.97
N ILE A 174 -9.44 -12.33 -4.24
CA ILE A 174 -9.01 -13.53 -4.94
C ILE A 174 -7.76 -14.14 -4.30
N GLY A 175 -6.81 -13.31 -3.87
CA GLY A 175 -5.56 -13.75 -3.27
C GLY A 175 -5.78 -14.47 -1.93
N GLU A 176 -6.54 -13.88 -1.02
CA GLU A 176 -6.82 -14.50 0.28
C GLU A 176 -7.75 -15.72 0.17
N THR A 177 -8.77 -15.66 -0.70
CA THR A 177 -9.79 -16.70 -0.81
C THR A 177 -9.30 -17.91 -1.62
N TYR A 178 -8.69 -17.66 -2.81
CA TYR A 178 -8.37 -18.71 -3.78
C TYR A 178 -6.88 -18.99 -3.95
N GLY A 179 -6.02 -18.26 -3.25
CA GLY A 179 -4.57 -18.41 -3.23
C GLY A 179 -3.81 -17.20 -3.76
N TRP A 180 -2.69 -16.88 -3.08
CA TRP A 180 -1.87 -15.68 -3.28
C TRP A 180 -1.43 -15.46 -4.72
N HIS A 181 -0.97 -16.52 -5.40
CA HIS A 181 -0.53 -16.47 -6.78
C HIS A 181 -1.61 -15.97 -7.75
N ARG A 182 -2.89 -16.27 -7.48
CA ARG A 182 -4.01 -15.81 -8.32
C ARG A 182 -4.23 -14.30 -8.18
N GLY A 183 -4.10 -13.78 -6.96
CA GLY A 183 -4.17 -12.34 -6.69
C GLY A 183 -3.06 -11.57 -7.42
N PHE A 184 -1.81 -12.04 -7.35
CA PHE A 184 -0.68 -11.45 -8.05
C PHE A 184 -0.77 -11.57 -9.58
N ASN A 185 -1.22 -12.71 -10.09
CA ASN A 185 -1.46 -12.88 -11.52
C ASN A 185 -2.54 -11.93 -12.05
N LEU A 186 -3.57 -11.64 -11.27
CA LEU A 186 -4.58 -10.65 -11.63
C LEU A 186 -3.97 -9.24 -11.71
N ALA A 187 -3.08 -8.88 -10.78
CA ALA A 187 -2.31 -7.64 -10.86
C ALA A 187 -1.44 -7.57 -12.13
N THR A 188 -0.82 -8.71 -12.53
CA THR A 188 -0.07 -8.83 -13.79
C THR A 188 -0.97 -8.52 -15.00
N VAL A 189 -2.14 -9.13 -15.08
CA VAL A 189 -3.10 -8.90 -16.17
C VAL A 189 -3.51 -7.42 -16.24
N GLY A 190 -3.83 -6.82 -15.08
CA GLY A 190 -4.14 -5.39 -14.99
C GLY A 190 -3.02 -4.52 -15.54
N MET A 191 -1.78 -4.79 -15.16
CA MET A 191 -0.63 -4.04 -15.65
C MET A 191 -0.44 -4.16 -17.16
N LEU A 192 -0.61 -5.36 -17.74
CA LEU A 192 -0.52 -5.59 -19.17
C LEU A 192 -1.63 -4.87 -19.94
N VAL A 193 -2.85 -4.80 -19.40
CA VAL A 193 -3.94 -3.98 -19.97
C VAL A 193 -3.56 -2.51 -19.99
N GLY A 194 -2.96 -1.99 -18.91
CA GLY A 194 -2.45 -0.62 -18.86
C GLY A 194 -1.36 -0.34 -19.90
N VAL A 195 -0.39 -1.24 -20.07
CA VAL A 195 0.70 -1.10 -21.05
C VAL A 195 0.19 -1.23 -22.50
N ALA A 196 -0.81 -2.06 -22.77
CA ALA A 196 -1.37 -2.27 -24.10
C ALA A 196 -1.85 -0.95 -24.74
N ILE A 197 -2.25 0.03 -23.94
CA ILE A 197 -2.65 1.37 -24.40
C ILE A 197 -1.54 2.08 -25.20
N PHE A 198 -0.28 1.80 -24.88
CA PHE A 198 0.89 2.43 -25.53
C PHE A 198 1.42 1.68 -26.74
N VAL A 199 1.14 0.36 -26.85
CA VAL A 199 1.80 -0.52 -27.83
C VAL A 199 0.83 -1.24 -28.77
N ALA A 200 -0.40 -1.51 -28.34
CA ALA A 200 -1.36 -2.30 -29.13
C ALA A 200 -2.16 -1.43 -30.13
N PRO A 201 -2.63 -2.02 -31.24
CA PRO A 201 -3.54 -1.35 -32.17
C PRO A 201 -4.83 -0.87 -31.47
N THR A 202 -5.34 0.29 -31.89
CA THR A 202 -6.48 0.97 -31.26
C THR A 202 -7.68 0.06 -31.01
N LEU A 203 -8.11 -0.70 -32.02
CA LEU A 203 -9.28 -1.60 -31.90
C LEU A 203 -9.04 -2.71 -30.86
N LEU A 204 -7.85 -3.32 -30.87
CA LEU A 204 -7.49 -4.35 -29.89
C LEU A 204 -7.49 -3.77 -28.49
N THR A 205 -6.90 -2.59 -28.30
CA THR A 205 -6.89 -1.88 -27.01
C THR A 205 -8.30 -1.57 -26.53
N GLN A 206 -9.20 -1.08 -27.40
CA GLN A 206 -10.60 -0.83 -27.04
C GLN A 206 -11.30 -2.11 -26.58
N VAL A 207 -11.11 -3.22 -27.29
CA VAL A 207 -11.68 -4.52 -26.89
C VAL A 207 -11.12 -4.97 -25.54
N MET A 208 -9.81 -4.86 -25.32
CA MET A 208 -9.18 -5.21 -24.04
C MET A 208 -9.71 -4.36 -22.89
N ILE A 209 -9.86 -3.04 -23.07
CA ILE A 209 -10.42 -2.12 -22.08
C ILE A 209 -11.83 -2.54 -21.67
N LEU A 210 -12.70 -2.75 -22.66
CA LEU A 210 -14.11 -3.09 -22.41
C LEU A 210 -14.26 -4.49 -21.81
N ALA A 211 -13.47 -5.45 -22.28
CA ALA A 211 -13.46 -6.81 -21.73
C ALA A 211 -12.96 -6.84 -20.28
N ALA A 212 -11.85 -6.14 -19.99
CA ALA A 212 -11.31 -6.05 -18.64
C ALA A 212 -12.31 -5.37 -17.68
N ALA A 213 -12.96 -4.28 -18.12
CA ALA A 213 -14.01 -3.64 -17.33
C ALA A 213 -15.22 -4.54 -17.11
N ALA A 214 -15.68 -5.28 -18.12
CA ALA A 214 -16.80 -6.20 -18.01
C ALA A 214 -16.50 -7.35 -17.04
N VAL A 215 -15.35 -8.00 -17.17
CA VAL A 215 -14.91 -9.08 -16.28
C VAL A 215 -14.75 -8.58 -14.84
N SER A 216 -14.08 -7.44 -14.63
CA SER A 216 -13.91 -6.87 -13.29
C SER A 216 -15.24 -6.48 -12.66
N THR A 217 -16.14 -5.85 -13.41
CA THR A 217 -17.50 -5.51 -12.95
C THR A 217 -18.30 -6.78 -12.58
N TYR A 218 -18.27 -7.79 -13.45
CA TYR A 218 -18.92 -9.07 -13.17
C TYR A 218 -18.36 -9.70 -11.88
N SER A 219 -17.04 -9.75 -11.74
CA SER A 219 -16.39 -10.32 -10.56
C SER A 219 -16.77 -9.57 -9.28
N MET A 220 -16.75 -8.23 -9.27
CA MET A 220 -17.13 -7.43 -8.11
C MET A 220 -18.60 -7.62 -7.70
N ILE A 221 -19.50 -7.83 -8.64
CA ILE A 221 -20.93 -7.97 -8.35
C ILE A 221 -21.29 -9.39 -7.91
N PHE A 222 -20.72 -10.41 -8.55
CA PHE A 222 -21.16 -11.81 -8.38
C PHE A 222 -20.27 -12.64 -7.43
N TYR A 223 -19.04 -12.22 -7.14
CA TYR A 223 -18.11 -12.91 -6.22
C TYR A 223 -17.93 -12.18 -4.88
N ASN A 224 -18.98 -11.51 -4.43
CA ASN A 224 -18.94 -10.70 -3.23
C ASN A 224 -19.23 -11.50 -1.96
N ALA A 225 -18.67 -11.05 -0.83
CA ALA A 225 -18.86 -11.63 0.50
C ALA A 225 -20.29 -11.47 1.08
N GLY A 226 -21.21 -10.80 0.38
CA GLY A 226 -22.63 -10.77 0.74
C GLY A 226 -23.03 -9.75 1.81
N ASP A 227 -22.05 -9.06 2.44
CA ASP A 227 -22.38 -7.98 3.38
C ASP A 227 -22.75 -6.67 2.64
N ILE A 228 -23.60 -5.84 3.28
CA ILE A 228 -24.15 -4.64 2.66
C ILE A 228 -23.07 -3.59 2.31
N PHE A 229 -22.02 -3.48 3.11
CA PHE A 229 -20.92 -2.54 2.86
C PHE A 229 -20.13 -2.94 1.60
N SER A 230 -19.76 -4.22 1.49
CA SER A 230 -19.08 -4.77 0.32
C SER A 230 -19.93 -4.65 -0.93
N VAL A 231 -21.24 -4.93 -0.85
CA VAL A 231 -22.17 -4.77 -1.97
C VAL A 231 -22.21 -3.33 -2.47
N ILE A 232 -22.40 -2.35 -1.57
CA ILE A 232 -22.44 -0.93 -1.93
C ILE A 232 -21.10 -0.48 -2.52
N SER A 233 -19.98 -0.86 -1.92
CA SER A 233 -18.62 -0.51 -2.38
C SER A 233 -18.36 -1.09 -3.76
N ASN A 234 -18.68 -2.35 -3.99
CA ASN A 234 -18.50 -3.03 -5.27
C ASN A 234 -19.36 -2.40 -6.37
N ILE A 235 -20.62 -2.09 -6.10
CA ILE A 235 -21.51 -1.42 -7.06
C ILE A 235 -20.97 -0.02 -7.40
N PHE A 236 -20.58 0.77 -6.40
CA PHE A 236 -20.03 2.11 -6.62
C PHE A 236 -18.77 2.08 -7.51
N VAL A 237 -17.82 1.20 -7.19
CA VAL A 237 -16.58 1.05 -7.95
C VAL A 237 -16.84 0.49 -9.35
N ALA A 238 -17.77 -0.48 -9.49
CA ALA A 238 -18.16 -1.05 -10.78
C ALA A 238 -18.76 0.01 -11.72
N ILE A 239 -19.65 0.87 -11.22
CA ILE A 239 -20.22 1.97 -12.01
C ILE A 239 -19.13 2.94 -12.47
N ALA A 240 -18.23 3.34 -11.56
CA ALA A 240 -17.11 4.23 -11.89
C ALA A 240 -16.17 3.61 -12.94
N LEU A 241 -15.89 2.30 -12.85
CA LEU A 241 -15.09 1.56 -13.81
C LEU A 241 -15.74 1.53 -15.19
N VAL A 242 -17.03 1.22 -15.30
CA VAL A 242 -17.74 1.18 -16.58
C VAL A 242 -17.73 2.55 -17.25
N ILE A 243 -18.03 3.62 -16.52
CA ILE A 243 -17.97 4.99 -17.05
C ILE A 243 -16.57 5.30 -17.57
N SER A 244 -15.54 4.96 -16.80
CA SER A 244 -14.14 5.21 -17.14
C SER A 244 -13.69 4.43 -18.38
N ALA A 245 -14.07 3.15 -18.48
CA ALA A 245 -13.75 2.30 -19.61
C ALA A 245 -14.39 2.80 -20.91
N VAL A 246 -15.67 3.21 -20.85
CA VAL A 246 -16.37 3.79 -22.00
C VAL A 246 -15.70 5.09 -22.43
N ALA A 247 -15.36 5.98 -21.49
CA ALA A 247 -14.67 7.24 -21.79
C ALA A 247 -13.29 6.99 -22.44
N ALA A 248 -12.51 6.04 -21.94
CA ALA A 248 -11.20 5.68 -22.51
C ALA A 248 -11.32 5.06 -23.91
N ALA A 249 -12.28 4.16 -24.12
CA ALA A 249 -12.54 3.55 -25.44
C ALA A 249 -12.98 4.62 -26.47
N MET A 250 -13.83 5.57 -26.07
CA MET A 250 -14.23 6.70 -26.93
C MET A 250 -13.04 7.62 -27.25
N ALA A 251 -12.19 7.90 -26.25
CA ALA A 251 -11.00 8.74 -26.43
C ALA A 251 -10.00 8.10 -27.42
N LEU A 252 -9.77 6.79 -27.30
CA LEU A 252 -8.93 6.03 -28.24
C LEU A 252 -9.50 6.07 -29.67
N GLY A 253 -10.82 5.90 -29.83
CA GLY A 253 -11.47 6.02 -31.13
C GLY A 253 -11.39 7.39 -31.78
N LYS A 254 -11.16 8.45 -30.98
CA LYS A 254 -10.96 9.84 -31.44
C LYS A 254 -9.49 10.27 -31.59
N GLY A 255 -8.54 9.32 -31.55
CA GLY A 255 -7.11 9.57 -31.75
C GLY A 255 -6.23 9.30 -30.52
N GLY A 256 -6.80 9.12 -29.34
CA GLY A 256 -6.08 8.70 -28.13
C GLY A 256 -4.97 9.66 -27.71
N LEU A 257 -3.80 9.10 -27.36
CA LEU A 257 -2.62 9.86 -26.95
C LEU A 257 -1.78 10.25 -28.17
N PRO A 258 -1.58 11.57 -28.44
CA PRO A 258 -0.79 12.04 -29.57
C PRO A 258 0.64 11.47 -29.57
N ALA A 259 1.16 11.16 -30.77
CA ALA A 259 2.51 10.59 -30.92
C ALA A 259 3.62 11.52 -30.45
N SER A 260 3.38 12.83 -30.49
CA SER A 260 4.32 13.87 -30.04
C SER A 260 4.53 13.91 -28.53
N ILE A 261 3.59 13.35 -27.75
CA ILE A 261 3.66 13.37 -26.28
C ILE A 261 4.59 12.27 -25.77
N GLY A 262 5.61 12.68 -25.01
CA GLY A 262 6.54 11.76 -24.31
C GLY A 262 7.57 11.09 -25.20
N GLY A 263 7.81 11.64 -26.42
CA GLY A 263 8.86 11.14 -27.33
C GLY A 263 10.28 11.29 -26.77
N PRO A 264 11.27 10.59 -27.37
CA PRO A 264 12.66 10.66 -26.95
C PRO A 264 13.29 12.03 -27.24
N PRO A 265 14.16 12.54 -26.36
CA PRO A 265 14.80 13.85 -26.53
C PRO A 265 15.78 13.90 -27.71
N ASN A 266 16.35 12.75 -28.08
CA ASN A 266 17.27 12.64 -29.22
C ASN A 266 17.06 11.30 -29.95
N LEU A 267 16.49 11.37 -31.15
CA LEU A 267 16.18 10.19 -31.98
C LEU A 267 17.44 9.46 -32.48
N GLU A 268 18.53 10.19 -32.80
CA GLU A 268 19.75 9.60 -33.33
C GLU A 268 20.45 8.70 -32.30
N LYS A 269 20.38 9.08 -31.01
CA LYS A 269 20.99 8.34 -29.90
C LYS A 269 20.05 7.37 -29.22
N TYR A 270 18.79 7.30 -29.63
CA TYR A 270 17.72 6.57 -28.94
C TYR A 270 18.09 5.12 -28.67
N TRP A 271 18.48 4.34 -29.68
CA TRP A 271 18.78 2.91 -29.54
C TRP A 271 19.99 2.66 -28.64
N GLY A 272 21.02 3.50 -28.73
CA GLY A 272 22.19 3.43 -27.86
C GLY A 272 21.84 3.76 -26.40
N ASN A 273 20.99 4.75 -26.18
CA ASN A 273 20.50 5.12 -24.85
C ASN A 273 19.60 4.03 -24.27
N LEU A 274 18.69 3.48 -25.08
CA LEU A 274 17.83 2.37 -24.68
C LEU A 274 18.66 1.16 -24.22
N ALA A 275 19.67 0.75 -25.00
CA ALA A 275 20.56 -0.35 -24.64
C ALA A 275 21.28 -0.08 -23.30
N LYS A 276 21.81 1.14 -23.09
CA LYS A 276 22.47 1.53 -21.82
C LYS A 276 21.52 1.45 -20.63
N VAL A 277 20.31 1.94 -20.79
CA VAL A 277 19.30 1.93 -19.71
C VAL A 277 18.88 0.50 -19.39
N LEU A 278 18.63 -0.35 -20.39
CA LEU A 278 18.28 -1.76 -20.16
C LEU A 278 19.40 -2.51 -19.45
N VAL A 279 20.67 -2.35 -19.89
CA VAL A 279 21.84 -2.96 -19.21
C VAL A 279 21.95 -2.44 -17.78
N GLY A 280 21.82 -1.12 -17.57
CA GLY A 280 21.84 -0.53 -16.24
C GLY A 280 20.73 -1.07 -15.33
N THR A 281 19.52 -1.25 -15.87
CA THR A 281 18.39 -1.84 -15.12
C THR A 281 18.67 -3.29 -14.72
N VAL A 282 19.20 -4.10 -15.64
CA VAL A 282 19.59 -5.49 -15.33
C VAL A 282 20.64 -5.56 -14.22
N ILE A 283 21.57 -4.60 -14.17
CA ILE A 283 22.56 -4.51 -13.08
C ILE A 283 21.94 -4.04 -11.77
N LEU A 284 20.97 -3.11 -11.82
CA LEU A 284 20.33 -2.55 -10.62
C LEU A 284 19.35 -3.52 -9.94
N ILE A 285 18.70 -4.42 -10.67
CA ILE A 285 17.77 -5.40 -10.08
C ILE A 285 18.44 -6.22 -8.98
N PRO A 286 19.59 -6.89 -9.19
CA PRO A 286 20.31 -7.61 -8.13
C PRO A 286 20.69 -6.71 -6.94
N VAL A 287 21.03 -5.45 -7.18
CA VAL A 287 21.33 -4.50 -6.09
C VAL A 287 20.09 -4.28 -5.23
N PHE A 288 18.91 -4.06 -5.83
CA PHE A 288 17.67 -3.92 -5.06
C PHE A 288 17.27 -5.23 -4.37
N VAL A 289 17.50 -6.38 -4.99
CA VAL A 289 17.30 -7.70 -4.36
C VAL A 289 18.09 -7.79 -3.05
N VAL A 290 19.37 -7.46 -3.09
CA VAL A 290 20.27 -7.49 -1.91
C VAL A 290 19.82 -6.45 -0.86
N LEU A 291 19.43 -5.24 -1.27
CA LEU A 291 18.99 -4.20 -0.37
C LEU A 291 17.70 -4.57 0.35
N VAL A 292 16.69 -5.08 -0.37
CA VAL A 292 15.37 -5.41 0.21
C VAL A 292 15.43 -6.68 1.07
N SER A 293 16.22 -7.70 0.65
CA SER A 293 16.38 -8.91 1.44
C SER A 293 17.24 -8.70 2.71
N GLY A 294 17.90 -7.55 2.85
CA GLY A 294 18.89 -7.37 3.91
C GLY A 294 20.05 -8.35 3.81
N MET A 295 20.41 -8.76 2.58
CA MET A 295 21.46 -9.73 2.22
C MET A 295 21.09 -11.20 2.49
N SER A 296 19.92 -11.56 3.01
CA SER A 296 19.52 -12.95 3.31
C SER A 296 19.52 -13.87 2.09
N VAL A 297 19.41 -13.34 0.85
CA VAL A 297 19.49 -14.12 -0.39
C VAL A 297 20.91 -14.55 -0.77
N ILE A 298 21.94 -14.06 -0.06
CA ILE A 298 23.34 -14.41 -0.34
C ILE A 298 23.64 -15.77 0.30
N PRO A 299 24.13 -16.76 -0.44
CA PRO A 299 24.46 -18.07 0.12
C PRO A 299 25.40 -17.96 1.33
N GLY A 300 25.02 -18.58 2.45
CA GLY A 300 25.74 -18.54 3.72
C GLY A 300 25.38 -17.39 4.65
N VAL A 301 24.38 -16.57 4.29
CA VAL A 301 23.78 -15.56 5.15
C VAL A 301 22.36 -16.01 5.48
N GLU A 302 22.13 -16.45 6.70
CA GLU A 302 20.85 -17.04 7.12
C GLU A 302 19.85 -15.98 7.63
N GLU A 303 20.36 -14.85 8.11
CA GLU A 303 19.55 -13.75 8.67
C GLU A 303 19.85 -12.42 7.97
N GLN A 304 18.93 -11.46 8.13
CA GLN A 304 19.16 -10.11 7.61
C GLN A 304 20.35 -9.44 8.33
N VAL A 305 21.32 -8.97 7.56
CA VAL A 305 22.53 -8.39 8.10
C VAL A 305 22.29 -6.98 8.60
N THR A 306 22.75 -6.71 9.82
CA THR A 306 22.91 -5.37 10.37
C THR A 306 24.40 -4.98 10.28
N LEU A 307 24.68 -3.76 9.80
CA LEU A 307 26.07 -3.28 9.66
C LEU A 307 26.68 -2.78 10.99
N LEU A 308 25.82 -2.57 12.00
CA LEU A 308 26.27 -2.29 13.36
C LEU A 308 26.37 -3.58 14.15
N PRO A 309 27.44 -3.75 14.95
CA PRO A 309 27.59 -4.92 15.81
C PRO A 309 26.45 -5.02 16.84
N ASP A 310 26.01 -6.23 17.15
CA ASP A 310 24.97 -6.50 18.16
C ASP A 310 25.33 -5.90 19.53
N SER A 311 26.62 -5.83 19.87
CA SER A 311 27.09 -5.16 21.09
C SER A 311 26.69 -3.68 21.23
N VAL A 312 26.28 -3.03 20.14
CA VAL A 312 25.78 -1.64 20.16
C VAL A 312 24.25 -1.61 20.28
N VAL A 313 23.55 -2.54 19.68
CA VAL A 313 22.10 -2.54 19.59
C VAL A 313 21.47 -3.25 20.80
N GLU A 314 22.02 -4.38 21.20
CA GLU A 314 21.53 -5.25 22.28
C GLU A 314 21.33 -4.53 23.63
N PRO A 315 22.26 -3.68 24.11
CA PRO A 315 22.06 -2.92 25.35
C PRO A 315 20.90 -1.91 25.27
N LEU A 316 20.58 -1.42 24.06
CA LEU A 316 19.48 -0.50 23.86
C LEU A 316 18.14 -1.22 23.80
N GLU A 317 18.08 -2.43 23.21
CA GLU A 317 16.90 -3.27 23.14
C GLU A 317 16.43 -3.74 24.52
N HIS A 318 17.35 -4.01 25.43
CA HIS A 318 17.06 -4.45 26.80
C HIS A 318 16.75 -3.30 27.78
N SER A 319 16.71 -2.06 27.33
CA SER A 319 16.36 -0.91 28.16
C SER A 319 14.90 -0.97 28.63
N GLU A 320 14.63 -0.58 29.88
CA GLU A 320 13.25 -0.44 30.38
C GLU A 320 12.52 0.78 29.79
N SER A 321 13.24 1.75 29.23
CA SER A 321 12.67 2.96 28.66
C SER A 321 12.08 2.72 27.27
N PRO A 322 10.78 3.00 27.03
CA PRO A 322 10.17 2.88 25.71
C PRO A 322 10.84 3.73 24.63
N ILE A 323 11.39 4.90 25.04
CA ILE A 323 12.11 5.80 24.12
C ILE A 323 13.42 5.17 23.66
N ILE A 324 14.15 4.52 24.57
CA ILE A 324 15.43 3.88 24.24
C ILE A 324 15.17 2.62 23.38
N LYS A 325 14.13 1.83 23.69
CA LYS A 325 13.69 0.71 22.81
C LYS A 325 13.35 1.21 21.40
N GLY A 326 12.61 2.32 21.30
CA GLY A 326 12.31 2.93 20.01
C GLY A 326 13.55 3.39 19.25
N LEU A 327 14.52 3.93 19.95
CA LEU A 327 15.82 4.31 19.37
C LEU A 327 16.61 3.07 18.93
N ALA A 328 16.55 1.97 19.69
CA ALA A 328 17.20 0.71 19.33
C ALA A 328 16.66 0.15 18.01
N GLU A 329 15.35 0.04 17.86
CA GLU A 329 14.72 -0.43 16.60
C GLU A 329 15.06 0.52 15.43
N PHE A 330 15.06 1.85 15.65
CA PHE A 330 15.47 2.79 14.62
C PHE A 330 16.95 2.57 14.23
N VAL A 331 17.86 2.42 15.17
CA VAL A 331 19.29 2.20 14.92
C VAL A 331 19.52 0.89 14.21
N LYS A 332 18.80 -0.17 14.59
CA LYS A 332 18.85 -1.49 13.96
C LYS A 332 18.43 -1.41 12.51
N GLU A 333 17.24 -0.88 12.23
CA GLU A 333 16.75 -0.72 10.87
C GLU A 333 17.61 0.23 10.02
N ALA A 334 18.11 1.31 10.62
CA ALA A 334 19.03 2.24 9.98
C ALA A 334 20.37 1.61 9.60
N SER A 335 20.80 0.57 10.32
CA SER A 335 22.01 -0.19 10.06
C SER A 335 21.85 -1.29 9.01
N ARG A 336 20.64 -1.59 8.57
CA ARG A 336 20.38 -2.50 7.45
C ARG A 336 20.77 -1.85 6.11
N PRO A 337 21.13 -2.61 5.07
CA PRO A 337 21.61 -2.06 3.80
C PRO A 337 20.66 -1.02 3.17
N ALA A 338 19.36 -1.27 3.13
CA ALA A 338 18.37 -0.32 2.60
C ALA A 338 18.25 0.95 3.45
N GLY A 339 18.22 0.80 4.79
CA GLY A 339 18.18 1.91 5.74
C GLY A 339 19.39 2.82 5.61
N LEU A 340 20.59 2.25 5.50
CA LEU A 340 21.81 3.02 5.31
C LEU A 340 21.80 3.84 4.03
N VAL A 341 21.40 3.25 2.90
CA VAL A 341 21.28 3.97 1.61
C VAL A 341 20.31 5.14 1.74
N LEU A 342 19.15 4.93 2.36
CA LEU A 342 18.18 6.00 2.61
C LEU A 342 18.75 7.11 3.48
N ILE A 343 19.38 6.76 4.61
CA ILE A 343 19.94 7.76 5.54
C ILE A 343 21.03 8.58 4.84
N LEU A 344 21.95 7.95 4.13
CA LEU A 344 22.98 8.67 3.40
C LEU A 344 22.40 9.59 2.31
N ALA A 345 21.39 9.13 1.58
CA ALA A 345 20.69 9.94 0.59
C ALA A 345 19.97 11.14 1.24
N GLY A 346 19.30 10.92 2.38
CA GLY A 346 18.62 11.96 3.14
C GLY A 346 19.55 13.00 3.73
N LEU A 347 20.64 12.57 4.33
CA LEU A 347 21.68 13.47 4.87
C LEU A 347 22.31 14.31 3.75
N GLY A 348 22.62 13.67 2.60
CA GLY A 348 23.17 14.37 1.43
C GLY A 348 22.20 15.41 0.87
N ALA A 349 20.93 15.06 0.69
CA ALA A 349 19.89 15.98 0.21
C ALA A 349 19.67 17.14 1.19
N THR A 350 19.57 16.84 2.49
CA THR A 350 19.39 17.86 3.54
C THR A 350 20.56 18.81 3.58
N PHE A 351 21.79 18.29 3.58
CA PHE A 351 23.01 19.12 3.57
C PHE A 351 23.04 20.04 2.34
N PHE A 352 22.74 19.50 1.15
CA PHE A 352 22.71 20.29 -0.08
C PHE A 352 21.67 21.41 0.01
N LEU A 353 20.43 21.09 0.39
CA LEU A 353 19.34 22.07 0.43
C LEU A 353 19.55 23.13 1.52
N VAL A 354 20.05 22.75 2.68
CA VAL A 354 20.38 23.70 3.77
C VAL A 354 21.50 24.66 3.29
N ARG A 355 22.53 24.13 2.64
CA ARG A 355 23.61 24.96 2.07
C ARG A 355 23.06 25.94 1.02
N GLU A 356 22.18 25.49 0.12
CA GLU A 356 21.56 26.36 -0.90
C GLU A 356 20.64 27.40 -0.24
N ALA A 357 19.85 27.04 0.80
CA ALA A 357 19.00 27.97 1.52
C ALA A 357 19.79 29.15 2.13
N PHE A 358 20.99 28.88 2.67
CA PHE A 358 21.85 29.93 3.23
C PHE A 358 22.45 30.87 2.17
N ARG A 359 22.40 30.51 0.88
CA ARG A 359 22.87 31.33 -0.23
C ARG A 359 21.80 32.24 -0.80
N LEU A 360 20.53 32.01 -0.43
CA LEU A 360 19.41 32.80 -0.87
C LEU A 360 19.30 34.12 -0.09
N ASP A 361 18.60 35.07 -0.65
CA ASP A 361 18.15 36.29 0.02
C ASP A 361 17.26 35.94 1.23
N LYS A 362 16.85 36.94 2.01
CA LYS A 362 16.04 36.73 3.21
C LYS A 362 14.70 36.05 2.90
N ILE A 363 14.01 36.51 1.84
CA ILE A 363 12.69 35.99 1.46
C ILE A 363 12.80 34.53 0.99
N GLY A 364 13.71 34.26 0.07
CA GLY A 364 13.96 32.89 -0.43
C GLY A 364 14.36 31.93 0.69
N ARG A 365 15.20 32.37 1.62
CA ARG A 365 15.63 31.57 2.79
C ARG A 365 14.47 31.28 3.74
N GLU A 366 13.63 32.26 4.05
CA GLU A 366 12.46 32.06 4.92
C GLU A 366 11.45 31.12 4.25
N ARG A 367 11.21 31.21 2.94
CA ARG A 367 10.42 30.25 2.18
C ARG A 367 10.98 28.84 2.23
N MET A 368 12.31 28.66 2.12
CA MET A 368 12.94 27.36 2.26
C MET A 368 12.76 26.78 3.66
N TYR A 369 12.80 27.59 4.73
CA TYR A 369 12.50 27.14 6.09
C TYR A 369 11.06 26.63 6.21
N VAL A 370 10.08 27.30 5.60
CA VAL A 370 8.70 26.81 5.56
C VAL A 370 8.62 25.45 4.87
N ILE A 371 9.30 25.28 3.72
CA ILE A 371 9.35 24.00 3.01
C ILE A 371 9.93 22.91 3.90
N PHE A 372 11.07 23.12 4.58
CA PHE A 372 11.68 22.12 5.45
C PHE A 372 10.76 21.71 6.60
N ILE A 373 10.15 22.69 7.27
CA ILE A 373 9.26 22.44 8.41
C ILE A 373 8.00 21.68 7.96
N LEU A 374 7.37 22.10 6.87
CA LEU A 374 6.18 21.41 6.36
C LEU A 374 6.50 20.05 5.75
N THR A 375 7.70 19.86 5.18
CA THR A 375 8.18 18.54 4.74
C THR A 375 8.35 17.60 5.92
N PHE A 376 8.85 18.08 7.05
CA PHE A 376 8.94 17.28 8.28
C PHE A 376 7.55 16.86 8.79
N PHE A 377 6.58 17.78 8.83
CA PHE A 377 5.20 17.43 9.22
C PHE A 377 4.53 16.47 8.21
N SER A 378 4.83 16.62 6.92
CA SER A 378 4.37 15.69 5.88
C SER A 378 4.98 14.30 6.09
N LEU A 379 6.28 14.21 6.42
CA LEU A 379 6.94 12.94 6.73
C LEU A 379 6.25 12.23 7.90
N LEU A 380 5.97 12.95 9.00
CA LEU A 380 5.25 12.38 10.14
C LEU A 380 3.83 11.92 9.76
N PHE A 381 3.10 12.75 8.99
CA PHE A 381 1.77 12.38 8.50
C PHE A 381 1.81 11.06 7.75
N TRP A 382 2.68 10.94 6.74
CA TRP A 382 2.77 9.74 5.92
C TRP A 382 3.30 8.54 6.71
N ALA A 383 4.22 8.73 7.66
CA ALA A 383 4.70 7.63 8.51
C ALA A 383 3.58 6.99 9.35
N PHE A 384 2.66 7.81 9.86
CA PHE A 384 1.50 7.30 10.58
C PHE A 384 0.41 6.78 9.63
N PHE A 385 0.16 7.45 8.51
CA PHE A 385 -0.83 7.05 7.52
C PHE A 385 -0.54 5.65 6.93
N GLU A 386 0.72 5.37 6.64
CA GLU A 386 1.16 4.12 6.01
C GLU A 386 1.05 2.89 6.92
N GLN A 387 0.68 3.08 8.19
CA GLN A 387 0.24 1.97 9.04
C GLN A 387 -0.95 1.21 8.45
N SER A 388 -1.76 1.84 7.61
CA SER A 388 -2.88 1.22 6.91
C SER A 388 -2.48 0.00 6.07
N GLY A 389 -1.28 -0.01 5.48
CA GLY A 389 -0.76 -1.13 4.69
C GLY A 389 0.03 -2.17 5.49
N SER A 390 0.30 -1.93 6.77
CA SER A 390 1.12 -2.79 7.64
C SER A 390 0.39 -3.15 8.93
N SER A 391 0.62 -2.44 10.04
CA SER A 391 0.05 -2.79 11.35
C SER A 391 -1.48 -2.80 11.38
N VAL A 392 -2.14 -1.87 10.67
CA VAL A 392 -3.61 -1.85 10.58
C VAL A 392 -4.14 -3.02 9.75
N ASN A 393 -3.44 -3.44 8.70
CA ASN A 393 -3.81 -4.61 7.91
C ASN A 393 -3.71 -5.90 8.76
N ASN A 394 -2.65 -6.02 9.57
CA ASN A 394 -2.48 -7.14 10.51
C ASN A 394 -3.55 -7.12 11.61
N PHE A 395 -3.86 -5.94 12.16
CA PHE A 395 -4.94 -5.79 13.14
C PHE A 395 -6.31 -6.14 12.54
N THR A 396 -6.55 -5.72 11.29
CA THR A 396 -7.78 -6.05 10.55
C THR A 396 -7.94 -7.56 10.39
N ASP A 397 -6.84 -8.24 10.10
CA ASP A 397 -6.84 -9.68 9.96
C ASP A 397 -7.08 -10.44 11.28
N ARG A 398 -6.49 -9.95 12.37
CA ARG A 398 -6.41 -10.66 13.65
C ARG A 398 -7.50 -10.29 14.65
N ASN A 399 -7.94 -9.02 14.66
CA ASN A 399 -8.77 -8.48 15.73
C ASN A 399 -10.02 -7.73 15.25
N ILE A 400 -10.19 -7.44 13.96
CA ILE A 400 -11.42 -6.83 13.46
C ILE A 400 -12.43 -7.94 13.14
N ASP A 401 -13.62 -7.82 13.72
CA ASP A 401 -14.77 -8.64 13.36
C ASP A 401 -15.19 -8.33 11.92
N ARG A 402 -14.98 -9.31 11.03
CA ARG A 402 -15.15 -9.23 9.58
C ARG A 402 -16.22 -10.19 9.07
N VAL A 403 -16.94 -10.81 9.99
CA VAL A 403 -17.96 -11.79 9.68
C VAL A 403 -19.34 -11.19 9.88
N THR A 404 -20.26 -11.54 9.00
CA THR A 404 -21.68 -11.25 9.17
C THR A 404 -22.37 -12.59 9.43
N GLU A 405 -22.64 -12.87 10.68
CA GLU A 405 -23.29 -14.09 11.14
C GLU A 405 -24.79 -14.09 10.80
N GLU A 406 -25.36 -15.27 10.50
CA GLU A 406 -26.82 -15.45 10.34
C GLU A 406 -27.51 -15.70 11.69
N ARG A 407 -26.86 -16.45 12.59
CA ARG A 407 -27.35 -16.70 13.94
C ARG A 407 -26.22 -16.94 14.93
N LEU A 408 -26.49 -16.76 16.20
CA LEU A 408 -25.59 -17.15 17.30
C LEU A 408 -25.86 -18.59 17.76
N VAL A 409 -24.85 -19.23 18.32
CA VAL A 409 -24.98 -20.52 19.04
C VAL A 409 -25.88 -20.33 20.26
N THR A 410 -26.80 -21.27 20.48
CA THR A 410 -27.76 -21.27 21.58
C THR A 410 -27.50 -22.46 22.55
N ASP A 411 -28.16 -22.48 23.70
CA ASP A 411 -28.09 -23.59 24.63
C ASP A 411 -28.53 -24.95 24.01
N GLU A 412 -29.38 -24.91 22.98
CA GLU A 412 -29.83 -26.11 22.27
C GLU A 412 -28.75 -26.73 21.40
N ASP A 413 -27.71 -25.97 21.03
CA ASP A 413 -26.62 -26.42 20.18
C ASP A 413 -25.51 -27.11 21.03
N VAL A 414 -25.45 -26.86 22.34
CA VAL A 414 -24.41 -27.40 23.23
C VAL A 414 -24.33 -28.92 23.17
N GLY A 415 -23.14 -29.44 22.98
CA GLY A 415 -22.86 -30.86 22.83
C GLY A 415 -23.09 -31.42 21.43
N LYS A 416 -23.74 -30.69 20.52
CA LYS A 416 -23.84 -31.08 19.10
C LYS A 416 -22.50 -30.83 18.42
N THR A 417 -22.21 -31.67 17.40
CA THR A 417 -21.07 -31.48 16.50
C THR A 417 -21.61 -31.08 15.12
N GLN A 418 -21.03 -30.01 14.57
CA GLN A 418 -21.31 -29.57 13.19
C GLN A 418 -20.00 -29.54 12.40
N THR A 419 -20.09 -29.93 11.13
CA THR A 419 -18.96 -29.93 10.20
C THR A 419 -18.95 -28.64 9.40
N PHE A 420 -17.77 -28.00 9.30
CA PHE A 420 -17.54 -26.75 8.59
C PHE A 420 -16.51 -26.91 7.48
N SER A 421 -16.62 -26.14 6.42
CA SER A 421 -15.66 -26.14 5.31
C SER A 421 -14.52 -25.14 5.55
N LEU A 422 -13.28 -25.58 5.33
CA LEU A 422 -12.09 -24.71 5.32
C LEU A 422 -11.92 -23.96 3.98
N VAL A 423 -12.71 -24.27 2.96
CA VAL A 423 -12.65 -23.64 1.65
C VAL A 423 -13.98 -23.01 1.29
N VAL A 424 -13.94 -21.81 0.71
CA VAL A 424 -15.14 -21.07 0.31
C VAL A 424 -15.81 -21.71 -0.89
N ASN A 425 -15.02 -22.21 -1.86
CA ASN A 425 -15.55 -22.88 -3.06
C ASN A 425 -15.56 -24.39 -2.88
N GLN A 426 -16.72 -24.94 -2.54
CA GLN A 426 -16.88 -26.36 -2.20
C GLN A 426 -17.21 -27.27 -3.39
N GLY A 427 -17.37 -26.68 -4.63
CA GLY A 427 -17.79 -27.45 -5.80
C GLY A 427 -19.28 -27.76 -5.83
N GLU A 428 -19.66 -28.85 -6.55
CA GLU A 428 -21.06 -29.37 -6.61
C GLU A 428 -21.31 -30.28 -5.40
N GLY A 429 -22.35 -30.02 -4.62
CA GLY A 429 -22.74 -30.79 -3.46
C GLY A 429 -23.52 -29.99 -2.42
N GLU A 430 -23.81 -30.60 -1.28
CA GLU A 430 -24.37 -29.93 -0.12
C GLU A 430 -23.33 -28.92 0.41
N LYS A 431 -23.68 -27.63 0.48
CA LYS A 431 -22.77 -26.59 0.94
C LYS A 431 -22.73 -26.58 2.48
N LEU A 432 -21.57 -26.81 3.02
CA LEU A 432 -21.28 -26.64 4.44
C LEU A 432 -21.06 -25.16 4.74
N ASP A 433 -21.35 -24.74 5.98
CA ASP A 433 -20.97 -23.41 6.47
C ASP A 433 -19.44 -23.27 6.44
N TYR A 434 -18.97 -22.06 6.16
CA TYR A 434 -17.55 -21.76 6.13
C TYR A 434 -16.99 -21.65 7.54
N PHE A 435 -15.82 -22.24 7.77
CA PHE A 435 -15.06 -22.12 9.03
C PHE A 435 -14.43 -20.73 9.10
N SER A 436 -15.23 -19.75 9.56
CA SER A 436 -14.94 -18.33 9.52
C SER A 436 -14.03 -17.87 10.67
N GLN A 437 -13.72 -16.57 10.70
CA GLN A 437 -12.97 -15.93 11.79
C GLN A 437 -13.69 -16.02 13.15
N GLU A 438 -15.01 -16.21 13.18
CA GLU A 438 -15.83 -16.34 14.40
C GLU A 438 -15.33 -17.41 15.37
N PHE A 439 -14.64 -18.43 14.85
CA PHE A 439 -14.09 -19.51 15.69
C PHE A 439 -12.83 -19.09 16.46
N LEU A 440 -12.21 -17.96 16.15
CA LEU A 440 -11.03 -17.49 16.89
C LEU A 440 -11.40 -17.11 18.33
N GLY A 441 -10.60 -17.60 19.27
CA GLY A 441 -10.86 -17.37 20.68
C GLY A 441 -11.95 -18.25 21.28
N GLN A 442 -12.60 -19.10 20.49
CA GLN A 442 -13.64 -20.03 20.91
C GLN A 442 -13.07 -21.36 21.42
N THR A 443 -13.84 -22.07 22.23
CA THR A 443 -13.47 -23.38 22.78
C THR A 443 -14.19 -24.49 22.02
N ASN A 444 -13.41 -25.48 21.52
CA ASN A 444 -13.96 -26.67 20.85
C ASN A 444 -14.06 -27.83 21.85
N GLY A 445 -15.23 -28.45 21.97
CA GLY A 445 -15.45 -29.63 22.77
C GLY A 445 -14.84 -30.92 22.20
N SER A 446 -14.49 -30.94 20.91
CA SER A 446 -13.91 -32.10 20.24
C SER A 446 -12.39 -31.99 20.11
N THR A 447 -11.71 -33.13 20.31
CA THR A 447 -10.26 -33.27 20.11
C THR A 447 -9.89 -33.78 18.72
N THR A 448 -10.86 -34.12 17.87
CA THR A 448 -10.60 -34.65 16.51
C THR A 448 -9.86 -33.65 15.61
N MET A 449 -10.07 -32.37 15.83
CA MET A 449 -9.41 -31.29 15.07
C MET A 449 -7.89 -31.24 15.38
N ASN A 450 -7.43 -31.66 16.55
CA ASN A 450 -6.02 -31.57 16.93
C ASN A 450 -5.13 -32.37 15.96
N ALA A 451 -5.58 -33.55 15.52
CA ALA A 451 -4.84 -34.36 14.55
C ALA A 451 -4.77 -33.67 13.17
N LEU A 452 -5.82 -32.95 12.76
CA LEU A 452 -5.83 -32.21 11.51
C LEU A 452 -4.91 -30.97 11.62
N ILE A 453 -4.90 -30.27 12.74
CA ILE A 453 -3.99 -29.14 12.98
C ILE A 453 -2.54 -29.61 12.89
N GLU A 454 -2.17 -30.69 13.59
CA GLU A 454 -0.81 -31.25 13.53
C GLU A 454 -0.43 -31.63 12.09
N LYS A 455 -1.31 -32.36 11.38
CA LYS A 455 -1.10 -32.74 9.98
C LYS A 455 -0.91 -31.51 9.09
N ALA A 456 -1.75 -30.48 9.25
CA ALA A 456 -1.68 -29.25 8.48
C ALA A 456 -0.36 -28.52 8.71
N MET A 457 0.06 -28.36 9.98
CA MET A 457 1.32 -27.70 10.32
C MET A 457 2.52 -28.43 9.73
N ARG A 458 2.60 -29.74 9.87
CA ARG A 458 3.69 -30.54 9.29
C ARG A 458 3.69 -30.46 7.76
N SER A 459 2.52 -30.60 7.12
CA SER A 459 2.42 -30.59 5.67
C SER A 459 2.79 -29.24 5.03
N VAL A 460 2.34 -28.15 5.64
CA VAL A 460 2.68 -26.78 5.17
C VAL A 460 4.16 -26.49 5.37
N GLU A 461 4.75 -26.92 6.52
CA GLU A 461 6.19 -26.76 6.73
C GLU A 461 7.02 -27.59 5.76
N ASP A 462 6.59 -28.81 5.40
CA ASP A 462 7.27 -29.66 4.42
C ASP A 462 7.25 -29.10 3.00
N GLU A 463 6.29 -28.22 2.66
CA GLU A 463 6.25 -27.53 1.36
C GLU A 463 7.20 -26.34 1.27
N LYS A 464 7.70 -25.83 2.40
CA LYS A 464 8.68 -24.76 2.41
C LYS A 464 10.05 -25.25 1.95
N GLU A 465 10.87 -24.34 1.42
CA GLU A 465 12.28 -24.60 1.14
C GLU A 465 13.00 -25.08 2.41
N GLU A 466 13.95 -26.01 2.26
CA GLU A 466 14.67 -26.65 3.38
C GLU A 466 15.28 -25.61 4.34
N ALA A 467 15.85 -24.53 3.79
CA ALA A 467 16.45 -23.44 4.57
C ALA A 467 15.41 -22.59 5.37
N LYS A 468 14.12 -22.69 5.03
CA LYS A 468 13.03 -21.94 5.66
C LYS A 468 12.13 -22.78 6.53
N ARG A 469 12.33 -24.09 6.53
CA ARG A 469 11.57 -24.99 7.42
C ARG A 469 11.96 -24.73 8.85
N MET A 470 10.97 -24.71 9.72
CA MET A 470 11.26 -24.81 11.14
C MET A 470 12.06 -26.09 11.40
N SER A 471 13.06 -26.04 12.28
CA SER A 471 13.68 -27.26 12.76
C SER A 471 12.62 -28.19 13.36
N ALA A 472 12.80 -29.50 13.26
CA ALA A 472 11.83 -30.46 13.78
C ALA A 472 11.50 -30.19 15.26
N GLU A 473 12.51 -29.85 16.07
CA GLU A 473 12.35 -29.51 17.48
C GLU A 473 11.48 -28.26 17.69
N LYS A 474 11.70 -27.22 16.89
CA LYS A 474 10.91 -25.98 16.95
C LYS A 474 9.48 -26.20 16.46
N LEU A 475 9.29 -26.97 15.38
CA LEU A 475 7.97 -27.33 14.88
C LEU A 475 7.16 -28.12 15.92
N ASP A 476 7.78 -29.13 16.54
CA ASP A 476 7.14 -29.92 17.58
C ASP A 476 6.77 -29.06 18.80
N ALA A 477 7.64 -28.14 19.21
CA ALA A 477 7.34 -27.19 20.28
C ALA A 477 6.16 -26.28 19.90
N THR A 478 6.15 -25.71 18.67
CA THR A 478 5.06 -24.84 18.19
C THR A 478 3.73 -25.61 18.09
N ILE A 479 3.74 -26.86 17.59
CA ILE A 479 2.56 -27.72 17.55
C ILE A 479 2.03 -27.93 18.97
N LYS A 480 2.91 -28.26 19.89
CA LYS A 480 2.54 -28.43 21.30
C LYS A 480 1.91 -27.18 21.89
N ASP A 481 2.54 -26.01 21.65
CA ASP A 481 2.02 -24.72 22.14
C ASP A 481 0.62 -24.40 21.55
N VAL A 482 0.38 -24.73 20.29
CA VAL A 482 -0.93 -24.55 19.63
C VAL A 482 -1.98 -25.49 20.20
N LEU A 483 -1.64 -26.76 20.39
CA LEU A 483 -2.58 -27.80 20.88
C LEU A 483 -2.89 -27.71 22.38
N GLU A 484 -1.99 -27.12 23.17
CA GLU A 484 -2.20 -26.87 24.60
C GLU A 484 -3.04 -25.60 24.88
N GLN A 485 -3.34 -24.77 23.86
CA GLN A 485 -4.23 -23.62 24.06
C GLN A 485 -5.67 -24.08 24.28
N GLU A 486 -6.30 -23.57 25.32
CA GLU A 486 -7.73 -23.80 25.59
C GLU A 486 -8.62 -23.16 24.49
N LYS A 487 -8.19 -22.01 23.98
CA LYS A 487 -8.91 -21.24 22.97
C LYS A 487 -8.26 -21.39 21.58
N PHE A 488 -9.11 -21.49 20.56
CA PHE A 488 -8.64 -21.65 19.19
C PHE A 488 -7.84 -20.43 18.70
N THR A 489 -6.66 -20.69 18.16
CA THR A 489 -5.65 -19.65 17.84
C THR A 489 -5.65 -19.27 16.35
N MET A 490 -5.15 -18.07 16.06
CA MET A 490 -4.92 -17.62 14.67
C MET A 490 -3.89 -18.52 13.96
N THR A 491 -2.87 -19.01 14.66
CA THR A 491 -1.90 -19.95 14.07
C THR A 491 -2.59 -21.21 13.56
N ALA A 492 -3.42 -21.84 14.38
CA ALA A 492 -4.19 -23.03 13.96
C ALA A 492 -5.06 -22.74 12.74
N MET A 493 -5.79 -21.61 12.75
CA MET A 493 -6.64 -21.17 11.64
C MET A 493 -5.85 -21.03 10.34
N ASN A 494 -4.71 -20.35 10.38
CA ASN A 494 -3.88 -20.09 9.21
C ASN A 494 -3.34 -21.39 8.61
N TYR A 495 -2.80 -22.31 9.42
CA TYR A 495 -2.28 -23.58 8.92
C TYR A 495 -3.38 -24.48 8.35
N LEU A 496 -4.55 -24.55 8.98
CA LEU A 496 -5.69 -25.30 8.48
C LEU A 496 -6.16 -24.78 7.11
N ARG A 497 -6.33 -23.47 7.00
CA ARG A 497 -6.79 -22.82 5.77
C ARG A 497 -5.75 -22.92 4.65
N GLU A 498 -4.47 -22.78 4.97
CA GLU A 498 -3.41 -22.89 3.97
C GLU A 498 -3.26 -24.33 3.48
N TYR A 499 -3.26 -25.30 4.39
CA TYR A 499 -3.23 -26.72 4.03
C TYR A 499 -4.41 -27.12 3.15
N ALA A 500 -5.62 -26.66 3.47
CA ALA A 500 -6.83 -26.98 2.70
C ALA A 500 -6.79 -26.49 1.25
N LYS A 501 -5.93 -25.49 0.93
CA LYS A 501 -5.72 -24.96 -0.44
C LYS A 501 -4.68 -25.76 -1.23
N THR A 502 -3.87 -26.60 -0.57
CA THR A 502 -2.82 -27.40 -1.24
C THR A 502 -3.42 -28.57 -2.02
N GLU A 503 -2.67 -29.06 -3.01
CA GLU A 503 -3.06 -30.25 -3.78
C GLU A 503 -2.98 -31.55 -2.96
N LYS A 504 -2.22 -31.54 -1.83
CA LYS A 504 -2.08 -32.69 -0.93
C LYS A 504 -3.30 -32.91 -0.04
N ALA A 505 -4.13 -31.86 0.18
CA ALA A 505 -5.30 -31.95 1.00
C ALA A 505 -6.41 -32.76 0.34
N THR A 506 -6.82 -33.86 0.99
CA THR A 506 -7.95 -34.67 0.57
C THR A 506 -9.27 -33.97 0.88
N ALA A 507 -10.39 -34.50 0.39
CA ALA A 507 -11.72 -33.96 0.71
C ALA A 507 -11.99 -33.92 2.23
N ALA A 508 -11.52 -34.94 2.97
CA ALA A 508 -11.65 -35.00 4.42
C ALA A 508 -10.78 -33.94 5.15
N ASP A 509 -9.67 -33.52 4.55
CA ASP A 509 -8.79 -32.50 5.12
C ASP A 509 -9.31 -31.06 4.87
N LYS A 510 -10.35 -30.88 4.08
CA LYS A 510 -10.97 -29.59 3.75
C LYS A 510 -12.16 -29.25 4.65
N VAL A 511 -12.43 -30.09 5.63
CA VAL A 511 -13.52 -29.90 6.58
C VAL A 511 -13.02 -30.07 8.01
N VAL A 512 -13.70 -29.42 8.96
CA VAL A 512 -13.45 -29.55 10.40
C VAL A 512 -14.75 -29.81 11.14
N ASP A 513 -14.67 -30.63 12.18
CA ASP A 513 -15.76 -30.89 13.09
C ASP A 513 -15.60 -30.02 14.34
N TRP A 514 -16.62 -29.24 14.66
CA TRP A 514 -16.68 -28.43 15.86
C TRP A 514 -17.80 -28.89 16.75
N GLN A 515 -17.45 -29.25 18.00
CA GLN A 515 -18.43 -29.56 19.04
C GLN A 515 -18.69 -28.34 19.91
N PHE A 516 -19.93 -27.85 19.88
CA PHE A 516 -20.30 -26.65 20.63
C PHE A 516 -20.24 -26.88 22.13
N THR A 517 -19.64 -25.92 22.83
CA THR A 517 -19.52 -25.89 24.28
C THR A 517 -20.42 -24.81 24.87
N GLN A 518 -20.62 -24.79 26.20
CA GLN A 518 -21.33 -23.74 26.89
C GLN A 518 -20.67 -22.35 26.70
N ASP A 519 -19.34 -22.31 26.49
CA ASP A 519 -18.58 -21.06 26.25
C ASP A 519 -18.92 -20.42 24.90
N ASN A 520 -19.41 -21.20 23.93
CA ASN A 520 -19.79 -20.67 22.60
C ASN A 520 -21.18 -19.98 22.61
N VAL A 521 -22.01 -20.23 23.61
CA VAL A 521 -23.41 -19.73 23.65
C VAL A 521 -23.42 -18.20 23.69
N GLY A 522 -24.12 -17.59 22.71
CA GLY A 522 -24.27 -16.15 22.58
C GLY A 522 -23.01 -15.41 22.10
N LYS A 523 -21.94 -16.16 21.75
CA LYS A 523 -20.66 -15.60 21.30
C LYS A 523 -20.29 -16.03 19.87
N LEU A 524 -20.40 -17.35 19.60
CA LEU A 524 -20.02 -17.90 18.30
C LEU A 524 -21.13 -17.70 17.27
N GLY A 525 -20.82 -16.99 16.19
CA GLY A 525 -21.71 -16.80 15.04
C GLY A 525 -21.60 -17.94 14.04
N LEU A 526 -22.73 -18.32 13.44
CA LEU A 526 -22.84 -19.40 12.45
C LEU A 526 -23.50 -18.91 11.19
N GLY A 527 -23.19 -19.56 10.05
CA GLY A 527 -23.82 -19.32 8.74
C GLY A 527 -23.39 -18.03 8.08
N GLY A 528 -22.33 -17.41 8.50
CA GLY A 528 -21.91 -16.11 8.04
C GLY A 528 -20.96 -16.11 6.85
N SER A 529 -20.75 -14.93 6.28
CA SER A 529 -19.72 -14.67 5.27
C SER A 529 -18.61 -13.79 5.84
N GLU A 530 -17.36 -14.15 5.53
CA GLU A 530 -16.16 -13.45 6.00
C GLU A 530 -15.61 -12.54 4.90
N ILE A 531 -15.35 -11.27 5.24
CA ILE A 531 -14.67 -10.32 4.36
C ILE A 531 -13.15 -10.50 4.53
N PRO A 532 -12.37 -10.75 3.46
CA PRO A 532 -10.92 -10.77 3.54
C PRO A 532 -10.34 -9.47 4.09
N ALA A 533 -9.29 -9.57 4.91
CA ALA A 533 -8.72 -8.40 5.60
C ALA A 533 -8.20 -7.34 4.62
N SER A 534 -7.57 -7.75 3.54
CA SER A 534 -7.04 -6.85 2.51
C SER A 534 -8.10 -6.00 1.82
N VAL A 535 -9.36 -6.45 1.76
CA VAL A 535 -10.49 -5.74 1.13
C VAL A 535 -10.73 -4.38 1.80
N PHE A 536 -10.51 -4.26 3.10
CA PHE A 536 -10.69 -3.00 3.84
C PHE A 536 -9.73 -1.89 3.40
N GLN A 537 -8.64 -2.22 2.70
CA GLN A 537 -7.77 -1.19 2.12
C GLN A 537 -8.43 -0.42 0.97
N SER A 538 -9.56 -0.90 0.41
CA SER A 538 -10.37 -0.17 -0.57
C SER A 538 -11.11 1.03 0.03
N VAL A 539 -11.30 1.08 1.35
CA VAL A 539 -12.11 2.11 2.04
C VAL A 539 -11.53 3.52 1.84
N ASN A 540 -10.21 3.68 2.03
CA ASN A 540 -9.56 4.99 1.84
C ASN A 540 -9.75 5.54 0.42
N PRO A 541 -9.40 4.85 -0.68
CA PRO A 541 -9.61 5.38 -2.02
C PRO A 541 -11.08 5.59 -2.39
N ILE A 542 -12.02 4.80 -1.87
CA ILE A 542 -13.47 5.05 -2.02
C ILE A 542 -13.84 6.37 -1.34
N TYR A 543 -13.39 6.59 -0.10
CA TYR A 543 -13.62 7.84 0.60
C TYR A 543 -12.98 9.04 -0.10
N ILE A 544 -11.78 8.89 -0.71
CA ILE A 544 -11.17 9.96 -1.51
C ILE A 544 -12.05 10.31 -2.70
N MET A 545 -12.60 9.34 -3.43
CA MET A 545 -13.49 9.60 -4.57
C MET A 545 -14.76 10.34 -4.14
N ILE A 546 -15.30 10.06 -2.96
CA ILE A 546 -16.50 10.72 -2.43
C ILE A 546 -16.16 12.10 -1.85
N PHE A 547 -15.22 12.15 -0.91
CA PHE A 547 -14.93 13.38 -0.15
C PHE A 547 -14.01 14.35 -0.87
N GLY A 548 -13.26 13.91 -1.90
CA GLY A 548 -12.41 14.78 -2.70
C GLY A 548 -13.20 15.91 -3.37
N LEU A 549 -14.39 15.60 -3.91
CA LEU A 549 -15.30 16.61 -4.48
C LEU A 549 -15.85 17.55 -3.39
N VAL A 550 -16.19 17.01 -2.22
CA VAL A 550 -16.68 17.79 -1.08
C VAL A 550 -15.61 18.78 -0.61
N PHE A 551 -14.38 18.33 -0.43
CA PHE A 551 -13.27 19.18 0.01
C PHE A 551 -12.87 20.22 -1.04
N THR A 552 -12.87 19.88 -2.32
CA THR A 552 -12.63 20.85 -3.41
C THR A 552 -13.67 21.96 -3.37
N THR A 553 -14.94 21.62 -3.21
CA THR A 553 -16.04 22.59 -3.09
C THR A 553 -15.89 23.42 -1.82
N LEU A 554 -15.56 22.79 -0.69
CA LEU A 554 -15.36 23.44 0.61
C LEU A 554 -14.24 24.49 0.54
N TRP A 555 -13.07 24.13 0.02
CA TRP A 555 -11.94 25.08 -0.10
C TRP A 555 -12.28 26.24 -1.03
N SER A 556 -12.92 25.99 -2.18
CA SER A 556 -13.36 27.02 -3.10
C SER A 556 -14.38 27.97 -2.44
N TRP A 557 -15.31 27.43 -1.66
CA TRP A 557 -16.33 28.19 -0.96
C TRP A 557 -15.75 29.07 0.18
N LEU A 558 -14.78 28.53 0.94
CA LEU A 558 -14.05 29.26 1.98
C LEU A 558 -13.16 30.34 1.37
N GLY A 559 -12.47 30.03 0.25
CA GLY A 559 -11.62 30.96 -0.48
C GLY A 559 -12.41 32.15 -1.02
N ALA A 560 -13.59 31.92 -1.62
CA ALA A 560 -14.48 32.97 -2.10
C ALA A 560 -14.95 33.93 -0.97
N ARG A 561 -14.91 33.49 0.29
CA ARG A 561 -15.25 34.30 1.49
C ARG A 561 -14.04 34.92 2.17
N GLY A 562 -12.82 34.64 1.71
CA GLY A 562 -11.58 35.12 2.33
C GLY A 562 -11.27 34.49 3.70
N ILE A 563 -11.89 33.37 4.04
CA ILE A 563 -11.71 32.63 5.32
C ILE A 563 -11.07 31.27 5.13
N GLU A 564 -10.44 31.03 3.98
CA GLU A 564 -9.73 29.79 3.71
C GLU A 564 -8.52 29.66 4.66
N PRO A 565 -8.37 28.51 5.37
CA PRO A 565 -7.24 28.27 6.24
C PRO A 565 -5.91 28.32 5.45
N SER A 566 -4.87 28.90 6.05
CA SER A 566 -3.52 28.89 5.46
C SER A 566 -2.97 27.47 5.32
N THR A 567 -2.01 27.28 4.41
CA THR A 567 -1.35 25.98 4.18
C THR A 567 -0.89 25.31 5.48
N PRO A 568 -0.16 25.98 6.41
CA PRO A 568 0.25 25.35 7.67
C PRO A 568 -0.93 24.92 8.55
N VAL A 569 -2.04 25.66 8.55
CA VAL A 569 -3.26 25.30 9.31
C VAL A 569 -3.93 24.06 8.70
N LYS A 570 -3.96 23.93 7.38
CA LYS A 570 -4.46 22.73 6.71
C LYS A 570 -3.62 21.50 7.07
N PHE A 571 -2.28 21.64 7.11
CA PHE A 571 -1.37 20.58 7.57
C PHE A 571 -1.67 20.15 9.02
N ALA A 572 -1.85 21.13 9.91
CA ALA A 572 -2.21 20.87 11.29
C ALA A 572 -3.52 20.07 11.41
N PHE A 573 -4.56 20.47 10.66
CA PHE A 573 -5.83 19.74 10.64
C PHE A 573 -5.69 18.33 10.09
N GLY A 574 -4.83 18.12 9.07
CA GLY A 574 -4.54 16.80 8.55
C GLY A 574 -3.97 15.87 9.62
N LEU A 575 -2.94 16.32 10.35
CA LEU A 575 -2.30 15.56 11.43
C LEU A 575 -3.24 15.28 12.61
N ILE A 576 -4.05 16.28 13.01
CA ILE A 576 -5.02 16.12 14.11
C ILE A 576 -6.07 15.07 13.73
N GLN A 577 -6.65 15.15 12.52
CA GLN A 577 -7.66 14.18 12.07
C GLN A 577 -7.08 12.77 11.98
N LEU A 578 -5.86 12.64 11.45
CA LEU A 578 -5.14 11.36 11.41
C LEU A 578 -4.96 10.78 12.82
N GLY A 579 -4.51 11.60 13.78
CA GLY A 579 -4.37 11.16 15.17
C GLY A 579 -5.70 10.76 15.81
N LEU A 580 -6.77 11.49 15.54
CA LEU A 580 -8.13 11.11 15.96
C LEU A 580 -8.57 9.80 15.32
N GLY A 581 -8.18 9.51 14.07
CA GLY A 581 -8.43 8.23 13.42
C GLY A 581 -7.80 7.06 14.20
N PHE A 582 -6.54 7.17 14.60
CA PHE A 582 -5.90 6.16 15.44
C PHE A 582 -6.48 6.09 16.86
N ALA A 583 -6.99 7.21 17.40
CA ALA A 583 -7.74 7.19 18.64
C ALA A 583 -9.03 6.35 18.53
N MET A 584 -9.70 6.33 17.36
CA MET A 584 -10.86 5.45 17.13
C MET A 584 -10.45 3.96 17.21
N LEU A 585 -9.32 3.56 16.64
CA LEU A 585 -8.83 2.18 16.78
C LEU A 585 -8.45 1.83 18.23
N TYR A 586 -7.83 2.77 18.95
CA TYR A 586 -7.56 2.59 20.37
C TYR A 586 -8.85 2.37 21.18
N PHE A 587 -9.86 3.21 20.98
CA PHE A 587 -11.16 3.04 21.66
C PHE A 587 -11.87 1.75 21.22
N GLY A 588 -11.73 1.38 19.94
CA GLY A 588 -12.19 0.09 19.45
C GLY A 588 -11.55 -1.08 20.20
N ALA A 589 -10.21 -1.05 20.35
CA ALA A 589 -9.48 -2.08 21.09
C ALA A 589 -9.88 -2.15 22.57
N GLN A 590 -10.18 -1.00 23.20
CA GLN A 590 -10.69 -0.97 24.60
C GLN A 590 -12.13 -1.45 24.72
N SER A 591 -12.90 -1.42 23.64
CA SER A 591 -14.30 -1.87 23.59
C SER A 591 -14.47 -3.19 22.85
N SER A 592 -13.37 -3.96 22.70
CA SER A 592 -13.41 -5.32 22.15
C SER A 592 -14.33 -6.23 22.97
N ASP A 593 -14.89 -7.22 22.32
CA ASP A 593 -15.65 -8.27 22.99
C ASP A 593 -14.75 -9.14 23.90
N PRO A 594 -15.31 -10.09 24.67
CA PRO A 594 -14.55 -10.96 25.57
C PRO A 594 -13.52 -11.85 24.86
N ASP A 595 -13.67 -12.09 23.56
CA ASP A 595 -12.76 -12.89 22.74
C ASP A 595 -11.69 -12.03 22.04
N GLY A 596 -11.73 -10.69 22.21
CA GLY A 596 -10.74 -9.75 21.70
C GLY A 596 -11.03 -9.25 20.28
N MET A 597 -12.27 -9.40 19.82
CA MET A 597 -12.71 -8.93 18.51
C MET A 597 -13.29 -7.51 18.60
N VAL A 598 -12.98 -6.70 17.61
CA VAL A 598 -13.34 -5.29 17.52
C VAL A 598 -14.28 -5.08 16.34
N LYS A 599 -15.42 -4.44 16.57
CA LYS A 599 -16.41 -4.19 15.51
C LYS A 599 -15.83 -3.33 14.37
N SER A 600 -16.09 -3.74 13.14
CA SER A 600 -15.52 -3.15 11.91
C SER A 600 -15.82 -1.65 11.72
N TYR A 601 -16.90 -1.10 12.33
CA TYR A 601 -17.18 0.33 12.20
C TYR A 601 -16.08 1.23 12.80
N TRP A 602 -15.31 0.77 13.80
CA TRP A 602 -14.16 1.52 14.33
C TRP A 602 -13.08 1.71 13.26
N LEU A 603 -12.83 0.67 12.47
CA LEU A 603 -11.91 0.73 11.32
C LEU A 603 -12.42 1.69 10.23
N LEU A 604 -13.72 1.65 9.93
CA LEU A 604 -14.33 2.57 8.96
C LEU A 604 -14.24 4.04 9.40
N LEU A 605 -14.46 4.32 10.70
CA LEU A 605 -14.28 5.67 11.27
C LEU A 605 -12.82 6.11 11.21
N MET A 606 -11.88 5.23 11.48
CA MET A 606 -10.45 5.51 11.34
C MET A 606 -10.14 5.91 9.89
N TYR A 607 -10.55 5.12 8.89
CA TYR A 607 -10.33 5.45 7.49
C TYR A 607 -10.99 6.77 7.06
N LEU A 608 -12.17 7.09 7.60
CA LEU A 608 -12.84 8.37 7.33
C LEU A 608 -11.97 9.54 7.79
N LEU A 609 -11.44 9.49 9.00
CA LEU A 609 -10.61 10.54 9.58
C LEU A 609 -9.23 10.61 8.90
N LEU A 610 -8.63 9.47 8.56
CA LEU A 610 -7.41 9.42 7.77
C LEU A 610 -7.60 10.10 6.41
N THR A 611 -8.66 9.75 5.69
CA THR A 611 -8.93 10.28 4.36
C THR A 611 -9.22 11.78 4.38
N THR A 612 -10.04 12.25 5.32
CA THR A 612 -10.33 13.68 5.45
C THR A 612 -9.08 14.46 5.88
N GLY A 613 -8.21 13.87 6.69
CA GLY A 613 -6.89 14.39 7.02
C GLY A 613 -5.96 14.47 5.81
N GLU A 614 -5.93 13.44 4.98
CA GLU A 614 -5.16 13.39 3.73
C GLU A 614 -5.60 14.49 2.76
N LEU A 615 -6.90 14.69 2.59
CA LEU A 615 -7.45 15.74 1.71
C LEU A 615 -7.13 17.17 2.19
N CYS A 616 -6.81 17.35 3.48
CA CYS A 616 -6.31 18.63 4.00
C CYS A 616 -4.83 18.87 3.64
N LEU A 617 -4.01 17.81 3.53
CA LEU A 617 -2.55 17.92 3.46
C LEU A 617 -2.00 17.65 2.05
N SER A 618 -2.40 16.56 1.42
CA SER A 618 -1.75 16.03 0.21
C SER A 618 -1.80 16.97 -0.99
N PRO A 619 -2.97 17.50 -1.43
CA PRO A 619 -3.03 18.42 -2.57
C PRO A 619 -2.32 19.75 -2.29
N VAL A 620 -2.33 20.18 -1.02
CA VAL A 620 -1.80 21.48 -0.60
C VAL A 620 -0.27 21.46 -0.51
N GLY A 621 0.32 20.33 -0.09
CA GLY A 621 1.76 20.18 0.07
C GLY A 621 2.53 20.31 -1.23
N LEU A 622 2.12 19.60 -2.29
CA LEU A 622 2.76 19.71 -3.62
C LEU A 622 2.67 21.11 -4.20
N SER A 623 1.50 21.74 -4.09
CA SER A 623 1.31 23.12 -4.55
C SER A 623 2.19 24.11 -3.79
N MET A 624 2.33 23.94 -2.49
CA MET A 624 3.20 24.78 -1.65
C MET A 624 4.66 24.66 -2.05
N VAL A 625 5.19 23.46 -2.22
CA VAL A 625 6.58 23.23 -2.62
C VAL A 625 6.90 23.93 -3.92
N THR A 626 6.04 23.78 -4.95
CA THR A 626 6.27 24.41 -6.25
C THR A 626 6.19 25.94 -6.21
N LYS A 627 5.31 26.51 -5.37
CA LYS A 627 5.11 27.96 -5.27
C LYS A 627 6.18 28.68 -4.45
N LEU A 628 6.72 28.02 -3.41
CA LEU A 628 7.69 28.63 -2.51
C LEU A 628 9.14 28.36 -2.92
N SER A 629 9.40 27.35 -3.75
CA SER A 629 10.76 27.04 -4.20
C SER A 629 11.29 28.09 -5.16
N PRO A 630 12.57 28.50 -5.03
CA PRO A 630 13.25 29.29 -6.04
C PRO A 630 13.24 28.58 -7.38
N ALA A 631 13.05 29.30 -8.50
CA ALA A 631 12.90 28.72 -9.84
C ALA A 631 14.02 27.72 -10.20
N ARG A 632 15.28 28.04 -9.85
CA ARG A 632 16.45 27.17 -10.08
C ARG A 632 16.48 25.89 -9.24
N LEU A 633 15.73 25.82 -8.13
CA LEU A 633 15.77 24.70 -7.17
C LEU A 633 14.49 23.87 -7.17
N VAL A 634 13.43 24.24 -7.87
CA VAL A 634 12.11 23.58 -7.85
C VAL A 634 12.22 22.06 -8.02
N SER A 635 12.94 21.59 -9.04
CA SER A 635 13.11 20.15 -9.29
C SER A 635 13.85 19.43 -8.17
N THR A 636 14.86 20.08 -7.57
CA THR A 636 15.64 19.50 -6.49
C THR A 636 14.85 19.44 -5.18
N VAL A 637 14.08 20.49 -4.88
CA VAL A 637 13.22 20.54 -3.69
C VAL A 637 12.07 19.54 -3.83
N MET A 638 11.49 19.38 -5.03
CA MET A 638 10.52 18.34 -5.32
C MET A 638 11.10 16.93 -5.15
N GLY A 639 12.35 16.73 -5.59
CA GLY A 639 13.06 15.48 -5.36
C GLY A 639 13.23 15.15 -3.87
N ALA A 640 13.58 16.16 -3.06
CA ALA A 640 13.69 16.02 -1.62
C ALA A 640 12.33 15.76 -0.94
N TRP A 641 11.26 16.33 -1.44
CA TRP A 641 9.90 16.02 -0.97
C TRP A 641 9.55 14.55 -1.18
N PHE A 642 9.85 13.98 -2.35
CA PHE A 642 9.66 12.54 -2.60
C PHE A 642 10.60 11.67 -1.78
N LEU A 643 11.83 12.13 -1.52
CA LEU A 643 12.75 11.43 -0.62
C LEU A 643 12.23 11.42 0.81
N ALA A 644 11.60 12.51 1.28
CA ALA A 644 10.92 12.53 2.58
C ALA A 644 9.77 11.52 2.64
N THR A 645 9.05 11.31 1.54
CA THR A 645 8.03 10.25 1.46
C THR A 645 8.67 8.85 1.54
N ALA A 646 9.83 8.62 0.93
CA ALA A 646 10.57 7.37 1.09
C ALA A 646 10.98 7.15 2.57
N PHE A 647 11.42 8.20 3.26
CA PHE A 647 11.70 8.14 4.70
C PHE A 647 10.46 7.86 5.54
N SER A 648 9.30 8.39 5.17
CA SER A 648 8.05 8.10 5.88
C SER A 648 7.67 6.62 5.80
N GLN A 649 7.91 5.97 4.66
CA GLN A 649 7.71 4.53 4.49
C GLN A 649 8.63 3.71 5.41
N PHE A 650 9.89 4.11 5.47
CA PHE A 650 10.87 3.49 6.35
C PHE A 650 10.49 3.65 7.83
N LEU A 651 10.11 4.85 8.25
CA LEU A 651 9.65 5.12 9.62
C LEU A 651 8.34 4.38 9.93
N ALA A 652 7.43 4.26 8.95
CA ALA A 652 6.19 3.50 9.09
C ALA A 652 6.46 2.03 9.42
N ALA A 653 7.44 1.42 8.77
CA ALA A 653 7.83 0.04 9.04
C ALA A 653 8.39 -0.15 10.45
N ILE A 654 9.21 0.79 10.93
CA ILE A 654 9.72 0.78 12.31
C ILE A 654 8.56 0.89 13.31
N ILE A 655 7.60 1.79 13.08
CA ILE A 655 6.42 1.92 13.93
C ILE A 655 5.59 0.63 13.93
N ALA A 656 5.43 -0.01 12.78
CA ALA A 656 4.69 -1.27 12.67
C ALA A 656 5.34 -2.42 13.45
N GLN A 657 6.66 -2.42 13.63
CA GLN A 657 7.37 -3.43 14.43
C GLN A 657 7.02 -3.37 15.92
N PHE A 658 6.60 -2.19 16.45
CA PHE A 658 6.09 -2.10 17.83
C PHE A 658 4.74 -2.80 18.01
N ALA A 659 4.00 -3.02 16.94
CA ALA A 659 2.76 -3.79 16.93
C ALA A 659 2.99 -5.30 16.67
N ALA A 660 4.26 -5.75 16.65
CA ALA A 660 4.58 -7.16 16.45
C ALA A 660 4.10 -8.00 17.63
N VAL A 661 3.40 -9.08 17.31
CA VAL A 661 2.81 -10.01 18.30
C VAL A 661 3.72 -11.22 18.51
N ASN A 662 4.63 -11.47 17.57
CA ASN A 662 5.54 -12.63 17.51
C ASN A 662 6.97 -12.23 17.89
N ASP A 663 7.33 -12.17 19.15
CA ASP A 663 8.70 -11.82 19.56
C ASP A 663 9.66 -13.01 19.72
N GLY A 664 9.19 -14.24 19.54
CA GLY A 664 9.94 -15.45 19.89
C GLY A 664 10.51 -16.27 18.72
N GLY A 665 10.63 -15.72 17.50
CA GLY A 665 11.21 -16.46 16.36
C GLY A 665 10.37 -17.67 15.89
N GLY A 666 9.11 -17.71 16.19
CA GLY A 666 8.10 -18.67 15.73
C GLY A 666 6.88 -17.93 15.19
N ASN A 667 6.21 -18.51 14.21
CA ASN A 667 4.99 -17.92 13.60
C ASN A 667 3.75 -18.10 14.49
N PHE A 668 3.92 -18.13 15.80
CA PHE A 668 2.81 -18.33 16.73
C PHE A 668 2.07 -17.02 16.97
N VAL A 669 0.83 -16.92 16.49
CA VAL A 669 -0.11 -15.84 16.80
C VAL A 669 -1.19 -16.38 17.72
N PRO A 670 -1.28 -15.88 18.95
CA PRO A 670 -2.26 -16.36 19.94
C PRO A 670 -3.69 -15.93 19.56
N ALA A 671 -4.65 -16.28 20.41
CA ALA A 671 -6.03 -15.85 20.28
C ALA A 671 -6.16 -14.31 20.36
N PRO A 672 -7.19 -13.69 19.71
CA PRO A 672 -7.32 -12.24 19.57
C PRO A 672 -7.33 -11.48 20.90
N VAL A 673 -7.86 -12.06 21.97
CA VAL A 673 -7.87 -11.47 23.32
C VAL A 673 -6.47 -11.09 23.83
N LYS A 674 -5.42 -11.79 23.39
CA LYS A 674 -4.03 -11.51 23.78
C LYS A 674 -3.37 -10.44 22.89
N THR A 675 -3.85 -10.26 21.66
CA THR A 675 -3.22 -9.37 20.67
C THR A 675 -3.85 -7.99 20.64
N VAL A 676 -5.14 -7.85 20.94
CA VAL A 676 -5.91 -6.62 20.82
C VAL A 676 -5.30 -5.44 21.61
N HIS A 677 -4.75 -5.71 22.81
CA HIS A 677 -4.15 -4.66 23.64
C HIS A 677 -2.80 -4.19 23.11
N ILE A 678 -2.01 -5.09 22.50
CA ILE A 678 -0.71 -4.73 21.89
C ILE A 678 -0.95 -3.69 20.77
N TYR A 679 -1.89 -3.97 19.88
CA TYR A 679 -2.29 -3.02 18.83
C TYR A 679 -2.88 -1.73 19.42
N GLY A 680 -3.76 -1.85 20.42
CA GLY A 680 -4.37 -0.71 21.09
C GLY A 680 -3.36 0.26 21.66
N ASP A 681 -2.32 -0.22 22.34
CA ASP A 681 -1.26 0.62 22.93
C ASP A 681 -0.43 1.35 21.87
N VAL A 682 -0.12 0.69 20.75
CA VAL A 682 0.58 1.32 19.63
C VAL A 682 -0.28 2.42 18.99
N TYR A 683 -1.57 2.14 18.76
CA TYR A 683 -2.48 3.14 18.19
C TYR A 683 -2.72 4.33 19.12
N LYS A 684 -2.74 4.11 20.43
CA LYS A 684 -2.76 5.20 21.43
C LYS A 684 -1.53 6.10 21.29
N LEU A 685 -0.34 5.48 21.17
CA LEU A 685 0.91 6.23 21.01
C LEU A 685 0.89 7.05 19.71
N ILE A 686 0.50 6.44 18.58
CA ILE A 686 0.37 7.13 17.29
C ILE A 686 -0.63 8.28 17.39
N ALA A 687 -1.78 8.06 18.01
CA ALA A 687 -2.80 9.10 18.20
C ALA A 687 -2.25 10.31 18.95
N ILE A 688 -1.56 10.07 20.07
CA ILE A 688 -0.96 11.14 20.88
C ILE A 688 0.12 11.88 20.07
N MET A 689 1.02 11.17 19.40
CA MET A 689 2.12 11.77 18.63
C MET A 689 1.59 12.60 17.44
N ALA A 690 0.58 12.09 16.72
CA ALA A 690 0.02 12.77 15.57
C ALA A 690 -0.76 14.03 16.00
N VAL A 691 -1.61 13.94 17.03
CA VAL A 691 -2.33 15.11 17.57
C VAL A 691 -1.35 16.14 18.11
N ALA A 692 -0.33 15.74 18.90
CA ALA A 692 0.69 16.65 19.42
C ALA A 692 1.46 17.35 18.29
N SER A 693 1.83 16.60 17.24
CA SER A 693 2.49 17.16 16.05
C SER A 693 1.59 18.15 15.31
N GLY A 694 0.30 17.83 15.17
CA GLY A 694 -0.69 18.73 14.56
C GLY A 694 -0.90 20.00 15.36
N VAL A 695 -1.03 19.91 16.70
CA VAL A 695 -1.11 21.07 17.58
C VAL A 695 0.16 21.92 17.51
N PHE A 696 1.34 21.29 17.48
CA PHE A 696 2.61 22.02 17.33
C PHE A 696 2.69 22.73 15.97
N CYS A 697 2.28 22.09 14.89
CA CYS A 697 2.18 22.73 13.57
C CYS A 697 1.20 23.93 13.60
N LEU A 698 0.07 23.79 14.30
CA LEU A 698 -0.92 24.88 14.46
C LEU A 698 -0.33 26.06 15.22
N ILE A 699 0.43 25.83 16.30
CA ILE A 699 1.14 26.86 17.06
C ILE A 699 2.17 27.58 16.17
N LEU A 700 2.88 26.87 15.32
CA LEU A 700 3.84 27.44 14.38
C LEU A 700 3.19 28.17 13.19
N SER A 701 1.92 27.92 12.91
CA SER A 701 1.25 28.37 11.68
C SER A 701 1.28 29.89 11.45
N PRO A 702 1.19 30.80 12.47
CA PRO A 702 1.31 32.24 12.24
C PRO A 702 2.72 32.63 11.75
N LEU A 703 3.76 32.02 12.33
CA LEU A 703 5.14 32.25 11.92
C LEU A 703 5.40 31.77 10.50
N LEU A 704 4.95 30.53 10.21
CA LEU A 704 5.09 29.94 8.87
C LEU A 704 4.34 30.75 7.81
N LYS A 705 3.11 31.20 8.11
CA LYS A 705 2.35 32.09 7.21
C LYS A 705 3.11 33.39 6.89
N LYS A 706 3.79 33.98 7.89
CA LYS A 706 4.62 35.17 7.68
C LYS A 706 5.82 34.86 6.78
N TRP A 707 6.51 33.75 7.00
CA TRP A 707 7.70 33.35 6.22
C TRP A 707 7.38 32.86 4.80
N MET A 708 6.12 32.59 4.49
CA MET A 708 5.71 32.27 3.12
C MET A 708 5.81 33.45 2.16
N HIS A 709 5.78 34.69 2.62
CA HIS A 709 5.84 35.92 1.83
C HIS A 709 4.92 35.85 0.58
N ILE A 710 3.64 35.51 0.80
CA ILE A 710 2.66 35.36 -0.30
C ILE A 710 2.39 36.74 -0.90
N GLY A 711 2.67 36.90 -2.22
CA GLY A 711 2.49 38.15 -2.97
C GLY A 711 3.71 39.08 -2.97
N GLU A 712 4.84 38.65 -2.38
CA GLU A 712 6.13 39.34 -2.47
C GLU A 712 7.00 38.64 -3.52
N ASP A 713 7.67 39.40 -4.41
CA ASP A 713 8.61 38.83 -5.37
C ASP A 713 9.94 38.53 -4.63
N ALA A 714 10.40 37.28 -4.71
CA ALA A 714 11.75 36.92 -4.34
C ALA A 714 12.70 37.37 -5.45
N ASN A 715 13.78 38.09 -5.14
CA ASN A 715 14.85 38.32 -6.10
C ASN A 715 15.52 36.97 -6.41
N ASP A 716 15.33 36.44 -7.60
CA ASP A 716 16.02 35.25 -8.13
C ASP A 716 17.46 35.64 -8.54
N ASP A 717 18.31 36.05 -7.58
CA ASP A 717 19.74 36.26 -7.82
C ASP A 717 20.56 34.98 -7.58
#